data_56bb3b29cbece87d5e3b3a0d06daf178
#
_entry.id   56bb3b29cbece87d5e3b3a0d06daf178
#
_cell.length_a   1.000
_cell.length_b   1.000
_cell.length_c   1.000
_cell.angle_alpha   90.00
_cell.angle_beta   90.00
_cell.angle_gamma   90.00
#
_symmetry.space_group_name_H-M   'P 1'
#
loop_
_entity.id
_entity.type
_entity.pdbx_description
1 polymer ?
#
loop_
_entity_poly.entity_id
_entity_poly.type
_entity_poly.pdbx_seq_one_letter_code
_entity_poly.pdbx_strand_id
1 'polypeptide(L)'
;MADCLKIADTANKGRLTDDELDEIITELNAEKKERIAANKVDQIESAIFDKGLLIAKEAEIARKIEKRNRYMNILKEQKLMALTERANEMTGDPSLGLEAALVGVNAPFEGATRSVDSLTNGVFLSYSGGLIADLRKANLLVKFNNMKGDFEKQVANVLGDLNRKNPLGVPNASSDAKALGKILFKYQRAATQRLNQAGAYIRLKEGRVVRASHDQRRMVKVGLDEWKAYIRDKLDYKKMGIAPERIDGFLDSAYEAIVTGVRKDPKGQAITEVNEISRAFKGPANLAKKESAQSVLTFKTPNDWYDYDQKFGRASLREAFMQDLQSSARSTALMEVLGTNPQAMVDRVRRRLEKKYRGDARKLKRITRERAAITFEAALAEVTGEVNFGSHTTMARVFHFIRSIQTMAKLGGAFISAFSDIAYISSNRLYQGRSLMDAWGDAFSAVFKGMKRGEMRDFADRLGVGLEGQLGDFMSRFNASDDVPGQTSKYLATFFKLNLLQPWTESNKRGVTLMIANDLGREATKRFDKLPDDLRRILGTYGIDQKGWELARKGAKKGPDGRMYLIPGEIPDLKIRENVFALLVSEADNSVPSPGARERAIMRRGYRPGTDAGEAIRFLFQFKSFGITALTKGVGRHMYGYGAKTKREQLMRGVGANMGIINTIVGTTVLGYFVMQF
;
A
#
# COMPACT_ATOMS: atom_id res chain seq x y z
N MET A 1 -10.61 -14.34 -43.80
CA MET A 1 -9.73 -14.47 -42.64
C MET A 1 -8.24 -14.26 -42.95
N ALA A 2 -7.67 -14.94 -43.96
CA ALA A 2 -6.29 -14.74 -44.35
C ALA A 2 -5.96 -13.28 -44.71
N ASP A 3 -6.90 -12.56 -45.34
CA ASP A 3 -6.73 -11.16 -45.67
C ASP A 3 -6.82 -10.24 -44.44
N CYS A 4 -7.67 -10.57 -43.44
CA CYS A 4 -7.75 -9.81 -42.17
C CYS A 4 -6.49 -9.97 -41.33
N LEU A 5 -5.89 -11.16 -41.34
CA LEU A 5 -4.58 -11.40 -40.71
C LEU A 5 -3.47 -10.64 -41.40
N LYS A 6 -3.43 -10.65 -42.74
CA LYS A 6 -2.49 -9.82 -43.52
C LYS A 6 -2.65 -8.33 -43.22
N ILE A 7 -3.90 -7.87 -43.09
CA ILE A 7 -4.19 -6.45 -42.75
C ILE A 7 -3.74 -6.13 -41.31
N ALA A 8 -4.01 -7.00 -40.33
CA ALA A 8 -3.57 -6.82 -38.95
C ALA A 8 -2.04 -6.83 -38.87
N ASP A 9 -1.39 -7.74 -39.56
CA ASP A 9 0.08 -7.84 -39.60
C ASP A 9 0.69 -6.66 -40.38
N THR A 10 0.10 -6.25 -41.49
CA THR A 10 0.53 -5.07 -42.27
C THR A 10 0.35 -3.77 -41.46
N ALA A 11 -0.79 -3.61 -40.77
CA ALA A 11 -1.04 -2.48 -39.86
C ALA A 11 -0.02 -2.44 -38.69
N ASN A 12 0.50 -3.59 -38.33
CA ASN A 12 1.53 -3.74 -37.28
C ASN A 12 2.95 -3.89 -37.82
N LYS A 13 3.17 -3.68 -39.10
CA LYS A 13 4.46 -3.73 -39.79
C LYS A 13 5.16 -5.10 -39.67
N GLY A 14 4.43 -6.21 -39.72
CA GLY A 14 4.98 -7.56 -39.64
C GLY A 14 5.65 -7.88 -38.28
N ARG A 15 5.16 -7.32 -37.18
CA ARG A 15 5.76 -7.45 -35.85
C ARG A 15 4.90 -8.24 -34.85
N LEU A 16 3.84 -8.88 -35.31
CA LEU A 16 3.03 -9.75 -34.45
C LEU A 16 3.75 -11.08 -34.24
N THR A 17 3.74 -11.58 -33.02
CA THR A 17 4.20 -12.93 -32.70
C THR A 17 3.12 -13.94 -33.04
N ASP A 18 3.51 -15.22 -33.20
CA ASP A 18 2.54 -16.30 -33.50
C ASP A 18 1.45 -16.40 -32.42
N ASP A 19 1.80 -16.24 -31.13
CA ASP A 19 0.84 -16.23 -30.02
C ASP A 19 -0.16 -15.05 -30.13
N GLU A 20 0.29 -13.86 -30.55
CA GLU A 20 -0.57 -12.69 -30.76
C GLU A 20 -1.47 -12.87 -31.97
N LEU A 21 -0.98 -13.53 -33.01
CA LEU A 21 -1.77 -13.90 -34.20
C LEU A 21 -2.86 -14.90 -33.83
N ASP A 22 -2.56 -15.93 -33.06
CA ASP A 22 -3.53 -16.93 -32.59
C ASP A 22 -4.63 -16.32 -31.71
N GLU A 23 -4.26 -15.36 -30.81
CA GLU A 23 -5.23 -14.62 -30.02
C GLU A 23 -6.17 -13.78 -30.90
N ILE A 24 -5.63 -13.09 -31.91
CA ILE A 24 -6.40 -12.33 -32.89
C ILE A 24 -7.34 -13.24 -33.69
N ILE A 25 -6.87 -14.39 -34.17
CA ILE A 25 -7.66 -15.36 -34.90
C ILE A 25 -8.85 -15.85 -34.05
N THR A 26 -8.56 -16.13 -32.78
CA THR A 26 -9.59 -16.63 -31.86
C THR A 26 -10.69 -15.58 -31.64
N GLU A 27 -10.31 -14.31 -31.41
CA GLU A 27 -11.28 -13.23 -31.24
C GLU A 27 -12.07 -12.89 -32.51
N LEU A 28 -11.42 -12.90 -33.68
CA LEU A 28 -12.10 -12.67 -34.96
C LEU A 28 -13.08 -13.81 -35.29
N ASN A 29 -12.73 -15.05 -34.96
CA ASN A 29 -13.64 -16.20 -35.12
C ASN A 29 -14.85 -16.10 -34.18
N ALA A 30 -14.68 -15.63 -32.95
CA ALA A 30 -15.77 -15.41 -32.01
C ALA A 30 -16.72 -14.32 -32.52
N GLU A 31 -16.22 -13.19 -33.04
CA GLU A 31 -17.03 -12.12 -33.65
C GLU A 31 -17.81 -12.62 -34.88
N LYS A 32 -17.16 -13.41 -35.74
CA LYS A 32 -17.81 -14.01 -36.91
C LYS A 32 -19.00 -14.91 -36.52
N LYS A 33 -18.79 -15.81 -35.55
CA LYS A 33 -19.86 -16.71 -35.04
C LYS A 33 -21.02 -15.91 -34.47
N GLU A 34 -20.74 -14.85 -33.71
CA GLU A 34 -21.77 -14.01 -33.11
C GLU A 34 -22.64 -13.29 -34.15
N ARG A 35 -22.02 -12.75 -35.20
CA ARG A 35 -22.77 -12.08 -36.26
C ARG A 35 -23.60 -13.00 -37.11
N ILE A 36 -23.12 -14.21 -37.34
CA ILE A 36 -23.92 -15.26 -38.01
C ILE A 36 -25.14 -15.60 -37.15
N ALA A 37 -24.97 -15.80 -35.85
CA ALA A 37 -26.07 -16.09 -34.92
C ALA A 37 -27.09 -14.93 -34.81
N ALA A 38 -26.61 -13.67 -34.97
CA ALA A 38 -27.47 -12.48 -34.98
C ALA A 38 -28.11 -12.15 -36.34
N ASN A 39 -27.94 -12.98 -37.35
CA ASN A 39 -28.45 -12.81 -38.73
C ASN A 39 -27.94 -11.50 -39.42
N LYS A 40 -26.72 -11.03 -39.05
CA LYS A 40 -26.08 -9.85 -39.60
C LYS A 40 -24.91 -10.18 -40.54
N VAL A 41 -25.19 -11.09 -41.48
CA VAL A 41 -24.18 -11.66 -42.38
C VAL A 41 -23.54 -10.59 -43.26
N ASP A 42 -24.29 -9.60 -43.70
CA ASP A 42 -23.84 -8.52 -44.60
C ASP A 42 -22.82 -7.57 -43.94
N GLN A 43 -22.69 -7.59 -42.61
CA GLN A 43 -21.80 -6.73 -41.85
C GLN A 43 -20.56 -7.46 -41.28
N ILE A 44 -20.41 -8.74 -41.62
CA ILE A 44 -19.34 -9.58 -41.04
C ILE A 44 -17.97 -9.07 -41.42
N GLU A 45 -17.73 -8.74 -42.70
CA GLU A 45 -16.40 -8.35 -43.18
C GLU A 45 -15.95 -7.01 -42.58
N SER A 46 -16.80 -5.97 -42.60
CA SER A 46 -16.48 -4.68 -42.05
C SER A 46 -16.20 -4.73 -40.52
N ALA A 47 -17.00 -5.51 -39.81
CA ALA A 47 -16.84 -5.62 -38.37
C ALA A 47 -15.62 -6.45 -37.96
N ILE A 48 -15.28 -7.50 -38.71
CA ILE A 48 -14.05 -8.27 -38.52
C ILE A 48 -12.84 -7.38 -38.83
N PHE A 49 -12.91 -6.55 -39.87
CA PHE A 49 -11.88 -5.60 -40.25
C PHE A 49 -11.64 -4.56 -39.13
N ASP A 50 -12.71 -3.91 -38.66
CA ASP A 50 -12.62 -2.90 -37.59
C ASP A 50 -12.09 -3.47 -36.27
N LYS A 51 -12.55 -4.68 -35.93
CA LYS A 51 -12.06 -5.40 -34.74
C LYS A 51 -10.59 -5.79 -34.89
N GLY A 52 -10.16 -6.30 -36.02
CA GLY A 52 -8.77 -6.63 -36.31
C GLY A 52 -7.86 -5.41 -36.23
N LEU A 53 -8.31 -4.26 -36.78
CA LEU A 53 -7.58 -3.01 -36.67
C LEU A 53 -7.47 -2.50 -35.23
N LEU A 54 -8.53 -2.65 -34.44
CA LEU A 54 -8.53 -2.30 -33.01
C LEU A 54 -7.54 -3.14 -32.23
N ILE A 55 -7.56 -4.47 -32.42
CA ILE A 55 -6.66 -5.42 -31.74
C ILE A 55 -5.21 -5.12 -32.13
N ALA A 56 -4.93 -4.86 -33.42
CA ALA A 56 -3.59 -4.52 -33.87
C ALA A 56 -3.06 -3.22 -33.24
N LYS A 57 -3.93 -2.19 -33.10
CA LYS A 57 -3.56 -0.97 -32.37
C LYS A 57 -3.29 -1.22 -30.91
N GLU A 58 -4.07 -2.08 -30.26
CA GLU A 58 -3.87 -2.42 -28.86
C GLU A 58 -2.57 -3.20 -28.63
N ALA A 59 -2.24 -4.14 -29.51
CA ALA A 59 -0.96 -4.86 -29.49
C ALA A 59 0.24 -3.91 -29.68
N GLU A 60 0.14 -2.93 -30.57
CA GLU A 60 1.18 -1.90 -30.74
C GLU A 60 1.37 -1.06 -29.47
N ILE A 61 0.27 -0.63 -28.84
CA ILE A 61 0.33 0.11 -27.58
C ILE A 61 0.98 -0.74 -26.47
N ALA A 62 0.58 -2.00 -26.36
CA ALA A 62 1.12 -2.94 -25.37
C ALA A 62 2.65 -3.09 -25.54
N ARG A 63 3.15 -3.24 -26.76
CA ARG A 63 4.59 -3.30 -27.05
C ARG A 63 5.33 -2.00 -26.72
N LYS A 64 4.74 -0.85 -27.03
CA LYS A 64 5.34 0.45 -26.66
C LYS A 64 5.48 0.55 -25.13
N ILE A 65 4.46 0.10 -24.39
CA ILE A 65 4.49 0.06 -22.92
C ILE A 65 5.53 -0.93 -22.43
N GLU A 66 5.61 -2.13 -23.00
CA GLU A 66 6.61 -3.12 -22.63
C GLU A 66 8.03 -2.61 -22.87
N LYS A 67 8.30 -2.01 -24.03
CA LYS A 67 9.59 -1.39 -24.33
C LYS A 67 9.94 -0.30 -23.33
N ARG A 68 8.98 0.58 -22.99
CA ARG A 68 9.13 1.59 -21.95
C ARG A 68 9.46 0.95 -20.60
N ASN A 69 8.71 -0.09 -20.21
CA ASN A 69 8.89 -0.77 -18.93
C ASN A 69 10.25 -1.47 -18.84
N ARG A 70 10.72 -2.11 -19.91
CA ARG A 70 12.08 -2.69 -19.97
C ARG A 70 13.15 -1.63 -19.73
N TYR A 71 13.04 -0.48 -20.41
CA TYR A 71 13.97 0.64 -20.23
C TYR A 71 13.93 1.19 -18.80
N MET A 72 12.73 1.42 -18.28
CA MET A 72 12.54 1.90 -16.91
C MET A 72 13.08 0.89 -15.86
N ASN A 73 12.92 -0.41 -16.08
CA ASN A 73 13.47 -1.44 -15.19
C ASN A 73 15.00 -1.41 -15.17
N ILE A 74 15.65 -1.17 -16.30
CA ILE A 74 17.12 -1.03 -16.36
C ILE A 74 17.57 0.19 -15.55
N LEU A 75 16.91 1.33 -15.70
CA LEU A 75 17.24 2.54 -14.93
C LEU A 75 17.02 2.33 -13.42
N LYS A 76 15.98 1.61 -13.03
CA LYS A 76 15.70 1.29 -11.62
C LYS A 76 16.75 0.34 -11.05
N GLU A 77 17.18 -0.67 -11.82
CA GLU A 77 18.25 -1.56 -11.44
C GLU A 77 19.57 -0.80 -11.22
N GLN A 78 19.91 0.11 -12.13
CA GLN A 78 21.10 0.97 -11.98
C GLN A 78 21.01 1.83 -10.72
N LYS A 79 19.84 2.42 -10.44
CA LYS A 79 19.60 3.20 -9.23
C LYS A 79 19.74 2.36 -7.96
N LEU A 80 19.20 1.15 -7.94
CA LEU A 80 19.33 0.22 -6.81
C LEU A 80 20.79 -0.20 -6.61
N MET A 81 21.53 -0.50 -7.67
CA MET A 81 22.95 -0.81 -7.59
C MET A 81 23.76 0.37 -7.04
N ALA A 82 23.53 1.59 -7.52
CA ALA A 82 24.17 2.78 -6.97
C ALA A 82 23.86 2.96 -5.46
N LEU A 83 22.63 2.67 -5.04
CA LEU A 83 22.22 2.72 -3.64
C LEU A 83 22.98 1.67 -2.81
N THR A 84 23.18 0.46 -3.33
CA THR A 84 23.97 -0.59 -2.65
C THR A 84 25.46 -0.23 -2.56
N GLU A 85 26.02 0.43 -3.56
CA GLU A 85 27.40 0.94 -3.53
C GLU A 85 27.57 2.02 -2.47
N ARG A 86 26.66 2.97 -2.43
CA ARG A 86 26.65 4.01 -1.41
C ARG A 86 26.53 3.45 0.00
N ALA A 87 25.64 2.46 0.20
CA ALA A 87 25.52 1.75 1.47
C ALA A 87 26.86 1.09 1.87
N ASN A 88 27.53 0.44 0.92
CA ASN A 88 28.84 -0.18 1.16
C ASN A 88 29.91 0.84 1.52
N GLU A 89 29.98 1.98 0.83
CA GLU A 89 30.94 3.05 1.12
C GLU A 89 30.79 3.60 2.54
N MET A 90 29.54 3.81 2.97
CA MET A 90 29.23 4.45 4.24
C MET A 90 29.24 3.48 5.43
N THR A 91 28.81 2.25 5.23
CA THR A 91 28.59 1.27 6.32
C THR A 91 29.47 0.02 6.22
N GLY A 92 30.09 -0.21 5.08
CA GLY A 92 30.78 -1.46 4.74
C GLY A 92 29.80 -2.62 4.48
N ASP A 93 28.49 -2.34 4.33
CA ASP A 93 27.46 -3.33 4.07
C ASP A 93 26.60 -2.97 2.84
N PRO A 94 26.87 -3.58 1.67
CA PRO A 94 26.13 -3.30 0.46
C PRO A 94 24.67 -3.78 0.53
N SER A 95 24.34 -4.73 1.40
CA SER A 95 22.98 -5.27 1.52
C SER A 95 21.98 -4.26 2.07
N LEU A 96 22.47 -3.27 2.85
CA LEU A 96 21.62 -2.21 3.40
C LEU A 96 21.00 -1.31 2.33
N GLY A 97 21.61 -1.21 1.13
CA GLY A 97 21.01 -0.46 0.04
C GLY A 97 19.70 -1.06 -0.45
N LEU A 98 19.63 -2.38 -0.58
CA LEU A 98 18.40 -3.07 -0.98
C LEU A 98 17.37 -3.09 0.16
N GLU A 99 17.81 -3.26 1.42
CA GLU A 99 16.92 -3.14 2.59
C GLU A 99 16.30 -1.73 2.67
N ALA A 100 17.12 -0.69 2.45
CA ALA A 100 16.63 0.70 2.41
C ALA A 100 15.55 0.91 1.35
N ALA A 101 15.70 0.32 0.17
CA ALA A 101 14.71 0.42 -0.89
C ALA A 101 13.41 -0.30 -0.56
N LEU A 102 13.45 -1.43 0.16
CA LEU A 102 12.28 -2.22 0.53
C LEU A 102 11.53 -1.62 1.74
N VAL A 103 12.16 -1.67 2.91
CA VAL A 103 11.52 -1.37 4.20
C VAL A 103 12.10 -0.16 4.93
N GLY A 104 13.08 0.51 4.31
CA GLY A 104 13.83 1.56 4.97
C GLY A 104 14.94 1.02 5.89
N VAL A 105 15.78 1.92 6.38
CA VAL A 105 16.86 1.62 7.32
C VAL A 105 16.88 2.65 8.44
N ASN A 106 17.35 2.24 9.62
CA ASN A 106 17.50 3.16 10.76
C ASN A 106 18.67 4.14 10.59
N ALA A 107 19.65 3.77 9.78
CA ALA A 107 20.79 4.61 9.43
C ALA A 107 20.63 5.15 8.01
N PRO A 108 19.93 6.27 7.80
CA PRO A 108 19.86 6.87 6.48
C PRO A 108 21.26 7.28 6.04
N PHE A 109 21.66 6.80 4.88
CA PHE A 109 22.89 7.20 4.21
C PHE A 109 22.54 8.06 3.00
N GLU A 110 23.49 8.84 2.52
CA GLU A 110 23.29 9.73 1.39
C GLU A 110 22.77 8.94 0.16
N GLY A 111 21.62 9.36 -0.38
CA GLY A 111 20.94 8.66 -1.47
C GLY A 111 19.91 7.62 -1.02
N ALA A 112 19.89 7.19 0.25
CA ALA A 112 18.79 6.44 0.80
C ALA A 112 17.58 7.39 0.92
N THR A 113 16.70 7.29 -0.05
CA THR A 113 15.46 8.03 -0.09
C THR A 113 14.29 7.12 0.34
N ARG A 114 13.08 7.51 0.06
CA ARG A 114 11.86 6.76 0.34
C ARG A 114 11.96 5.27 -0.06
N SER A 115 11.55 4.40 0.86
CA SER A 115 11.38 2.97 0.62
C SER A 115 10.04 2.67 -0.05
N VAL A 116 9.82 1.40 -0.46
CA VAL A 116 8.49 0.94 -0.90
C VAL A 116 7.45 1.18 0.19
N ASP A 117 7.77 0.90 1.46
CA ASP A 117 6.85 1.11 2.60
C ASP A 117 6.45 2.59 2.74
N SER A 118 7.43 3.50 2.83
CA SER A 118 7.16 4.93 2.99
C SER A 118 6.42 5.53 1.78
N LEU A 119 6.74 5.07 0.57
CA LEU A 119 6.04 5.50 -0.63
C LEU A 119 4.61 4.97 -0.69
N THR A 120 4.37 3.72 -0.28
CA THR A 120 3.01 3.17 -0.16
C THR A 120 2.15 4.05 0.73
N ASN A 121 2.68 4.42 1.90
CA ASN A 121 1.97 5.30 2.84
C ASN A 121 1.74 6.69 2.24
N GLY A 122 2.74 7.30 1.61
CA GLY A 122 2.62 8.61 0.98
C GLY A 122 1.58 8.67 -0.13
N VAL A 123 1.56 7.67 -1.01
CA VAL A 123 0.59 7.56 -2.11
C VAL A 123 -0.82 7.32 -1.56
N PHE A 124 -0.97 6.38 -0.64
CA PHE A 124 -2.28 6.10 -0.02
C PHE A 124 -2.86 7.31 0.69
N LEU A 125 -2.04 8.03 1.47
CA LEU A 125 -2.47 9.23 2.17
C LEU A 125 -2.80 10.39 1.24
N SER A 126 -2.11 10.48 0.11
CA SER A 126 -2.47 11.45 -0.93
C SER A 126 -3.89 11.19 -1.46
N TYR A 127 -4.30 9.92 -1.64
CA TYR A 127 -5.67 9.60 -2.05
C TYR A 127 -6.67 9.79 -0.91
N SER A 128 -6.44 9.17 0.24
CA SER A 128 -7.37 9.17 1.36
C SER A 128 -7.54 10.56 1.99
N GLY A 129 -6.46 11.33 2.11
CA GLY A 129 -6.52 12.71 2.60
C GLY A 129 -7.31 13.62 1.67
N GLY A 130 -7.08 13.50 0.35
CA GLY A 130 -7.86 14.23 -0.65
C GLY A 130 -9.33 13.82 -0.65
N LEU A 131 -9.61 12.52 -0.59
CA LEU A 131 -10.97 11.98 -0.51
C LEU A 131 -11.73 12.56 0.68
N ILE A 132 -11.13 12.53 1.88
CA ILE A 132 -11.78 13.08 3.08
C ILE A 132 -11.99 14.59 2.98
N ALA A 133 -11.02 15.32 2.40
CA ALA A 133 -11.19 16.75 2.18
C ALA A 133 -12.39 17.05 1.25
N ASP A 134 -12.52 16.31 0.15
CA ASP A 134 -13.65 16.48 -0.78
C ASP A 134 -14.99 16.06 -0.14
N LEU A 135 -15.00 14.96 0.63
CA LEU A 135 -16.20 14.51 1.37
C LEU A 135 -16.65 15.52 2.41
N ARG A 136 -15.72 16.17 3.12
CA ARG A 136 -16.05 17.24 4.09
C ARG A 136 -16.62 18.46 3.38
N LYS A 137 -15.97 18.90 2.30
CA LYS A 137 -16.44 20.04 1.50
C LYS A 137 -17.85 19.83 0.97
N ALA A 138 -18.21 18.60 0.66
CA ALA A 138 -19.53 18.22 0.19
C ALA A 138 -20.52 17.87 1.33
N ASN A 139 -20.13 17.93 2.60
CA ASN A 139 -20.92 17.48 3.77
C ASN A 139 -21.34 16.00 3.70
N LEU A 140 -20.53 15.15 3.02
CA LEU A 140 -20.83 13.73 2.79
C LEU A 140 -20.02 12.77 3.66
N LEU A 141 -19.10 13.26 4.50
CA LEU A 141 -18.20 12.40 5.28
C LEU A 141 -18.96 11.46 6.24
N VAL A 142 -19.99 11.97 6.93
CA VAL A 142 -20.81 11.17 7.84
C VAL A 142 -21.58 10.10 7.06
N LYS A 143 -22.14 10.46 5.91
CA LYS A 143 -22.86 9.52 5.02
C LYS A 143 -21.93 8.46 4.44
N PHE A 144 -20.71 8.80 4.07
CA PHE A 144 -19.68 7.87 3.63
C PHE A 144 -19.29 6.87 4.75
N ASN A 145 -19.08 7.37 5.97
CA ASN A 145 -18.71 6.51 7.10
C ASN A 145 -19.82 5.55 7.53
N ASN A 146 -21.08 5.94 7.38
CA ASN A 146 -22.24 5.14 7.75
C ASN A 146 -23.00 4.56 6.54
N MET A 147 -22.32 4.48 5.39
CA MET A 147 -22.90 3.98 4.14
C MET A 147 -23.35 2.53 4.28
N LYS A 148 -24.63 2.26 4.01
CA LYS A 148 -25.24 0.93 4.07
C LYS A 148 -26.58 0.90 3.33
N GLY A 149 -27.08 -0.30 3.01
CA GLY A 149 -28.42 -0.54 2.46
C GLY A 149 -28.64 0.15 1.11
N ASP A 150 -29.81 0.73 0.92
CA ASP A 150 -30.21 1.33 -0.36
C ASP A 150 -29.30 2.50 -0.78
N PHE A 151 -28.84 3.32 0.16
CA PHE A 151 -27.90 4.39 -0.14
C PHE A 151 -26.57 3.86 -0.69
N GLU A 152 -26.02 2.78 -0.10
CA GLU A 152 -24.82 2.12 -0.58
C GLU A 152 -25.02 1.54 -1.99
N LYS A 153 -26.18 0.94 -2.24
CA LYS A 153 -26.58 0.42 -3.56
C LYS A 153 -26.66 1.53 -4.61
N GLN A 154 -27.26 2.66 -4.28
CA GLN A 154 -27.29 3.84 -5.16
C GLN A 154 -25.87 4.33 -5.52
N VAL A 155 -24.98 4.44 -4.52
CA VAL A 155 -23.59 4.84 -4.74
C VAL A 155 -22.84 3.85 -5.63
N ALA A 156 -23.02 2.54 -5.42
CA ALA A 156 -22.44 1.49 -6.27
C ALA A 156 -22.88 1.64 -7.73
N ASN A 157 -24.19 1.88 -7.95
CA ASN A 157 -24.74 2.10 -9.28
C ASN A 157 -24.18 3.34 -9.95
N VAL A 158 -24.07 4.46 -9.24
CA VAL A 158 -23.49 5.67 -9.78
C VAL A 158 -22.01 5.45 -10.14
N LEU A 159 -21.23 4.80 -9.27
CA LEU A 159 -19.82 4.54 -9.51
C LEU A 159 -19.62 3.62 -10.73
N GLY A 160 -20.43 2.57 -10.85
CA GLY A 160 -20.39 1.67 -12.01
C GLY A 160 -20.82 2.35 -13.29
N ASP A 161 -21.84 3.23 -13.26
CA ASP A 161 -22.26 4.00 -14.43
C ASP A 161 -21.18 4.99 -14.90
N LEU A 162 -20.53 5.71 -13.98
CA LEU A 162 -19.44 6.62 -14.30
C LEU A 162 -18.22 5.90 -14.91
N ASN A 163 -18.07 4.60 -14.67
CA ASN A 163 -17.04 3.76 -15.29
C ASN A 163 -17.47 3.20 -16.65
N ARG A 164 -18.58 3.63 -17.25
CA ARG A 164 -18.93 3.28 -18.62
C ARG A 164 -18.29 4.24 -19.61
N LYS A 165 -18.07 3.77 -20.83
CA LYS A 165 -17.61 4.62 -21.95
C LYS A 165 -18.63 5.73 -22.22
N ASN A 166 -19.91 5.37 -22.17
CA ASN A 166 -21.05 6.28 -22.30
C ASN A 166 -21.94 6.10 -21.06
N PRO A 167 -21.79 6.96 -20.03
CA PRO A 167 -22.66 6.90 -18.85
C PRO A 167 -24.11 7.16 -19.20
N LEU A 168 -25.01 6.30 -18.72
CA LEU A 168 -26.46 6.39 -18.96
C LEU A 168 -27.18 7.28 -17.92
N GLY A 169 -26.47 7.54 -16.80
CA GLY A 169 -27.03 8.15 -15.63
C GLY A 169 -27.79 7.16 -14.73
N VAL A 170 -28.02 7.54 -13.50
CA VAL A 170 -28.81 6.75 -12.53
C VAL A 170 -29.96 7.65 -12.04
N PRO A 171 -31.13 7.64 -12.73
CA PRO A 171 -32.23 8.58 -12.45
C PRO A 171 -32.70 8.56 -11.00
N ASN A 172 -32.87 7.35 -10.43
CA ASN A 172 -33.42 7.13 -9.10
C ASN A 172 -32.40 7.29 -7.96
N ALA A 173 -31.15 7.66 -8.25
CA ALA A 173 -30.16 7.92 -7.22
C ALA A 173 -30.36 9.32 -6.61
N SER A 174 -30.27 9.41 -5.29
CA SER A 174 -30.33 10.69 -4.57
C SER A 174 -29.17 11.61 -4.97
N SER A 175 -29.35 12.92 -4.76
CA SER A 175 -28.31 13.93 -5.03
C SER A 175 -27.00 13.61 -4.30
N ASP A 176 -27.09 13.15 -3.07
CA ASP A 176 -25.96 12.78 -2.23
C ASP A 176 -25.25 11.53 -2.75
N ALA A 177 -26.01 10.51 -3.20
CA ALA A 177 -25.42 9.32 -3.82
C ALA A 177 -24.69 9.65 -5.13
N LYS A 178 -25.28 10.55 -5.95
CA LYS A 178 -24.64 11.07 -7.17
C LYS A 178 -23.37 11.84 -6.87
N ALA A 179 -23.38 12.72 -5.86
CA ALA A 179 -22.23 13.50 -5.46
C ALA A 179 -21.12 12.60 -4.87
N LEU A 180 -21.48 11.66 -3.99
CA LEU A 180 -20.56 10.69 -3.40
C LEU A 180 -19.91 9.80 -4.47
N GLY A 181 -20.71 9.23 -5.37
CA GLY A 181 -20.21 8.39 -6.47
C GLY A 181 -19.21 9.13 -7.36
N LYS A 182 -19.44 10.42 -7.68
CA LYS A 182 -18.50 11.26 -8.43
C LYS A 182 -17.18 11.46 -7.66
N ILE A 183 -17.23 11.68 -6.36
CA ILE A 183 -16.03 11.84 -5.52
C ILE A 183 -15.24 10.52 -5.53
N LEU A 184 -15.88 9.38 -5.28
CA LEU A 184 -15.23 8.07 -5.32
C LEU A 184 -14.59 7.79 -6.69
N PHE A 185 -15.31 8.05 -7.77
CA PHE A 185 -14.82 7.89 -9.14
C PHE A 185 -13.55 8.71 -9.41
N LYS A 186 -13.49 9.96 -8.94
CA LYS A 186 -12.30 10.81 -9.08
C LYS A 186 -11.04 10.12 -8.53
N TYR A 187 -11.12 9.56 -7.32
CA TYR A 187 -9.97 8.91 -6.66
C TYR A 187 -9.65 7.54 -7.24
N GLN A 188 -10.65 6.77 -7.64
CA GLN A 188 -10.44 5.50 -8.36
C GLN A 188 -9.71 5.74 -9.68
N ARG A 189 -10.10 6.78 -10.41
CA ARG A 189 -9.45 7.17 -11.66
C ARG A 189 -8.02 7.66 -11.45
N ALA A 190 -7.79 8.49 -10.44
CA ALA A 190 -6.46 8.97 -10.07
C ALA A 190 -5.52 7.80 -9.73
N ALA A 191 -6.00 6.82 -8.95
CA ALA A 191 -5.24 5.62 -8.60
C ALA A 191 -4.91 4.78 -9.86
N THR A 192 -5.87 4.57 -10.75
CA THR A 192 -5.65 3.86 -12.02
C THR A 192 -4.63 4.57 -12.92
N GLN A 193 -4.74 5.89 -13.07
CA GLN A 193 -3.78 6.68 -13.85
C GLN A 193 -2.37 6.58 -13.27
N ARG A 194 -2.24 6.63 -11.95
CA ARG A 194 -0.97 6.52 -11.26
C ARG A 194 -0.31 5.15 -11.45
N LEU A 195 -1.12 4.07 -11.38
CA LEU A 195 -0.66 2.71 -11.68
C LEU A 195 -0.15 2.61 -13.13
N ASN A 196 -0.86 3.19 -14.09
CA ASN A 196 -0.46 3.18 -15.49
C ASN A 196 0.84 3.98 -15.71
N GLN A 197 1.04 5.08 -14.99
CA GLN A 197 2.30 5.82 -15.00
C GLN A 197 3.46 4.98 -14.42
N ALA A 198 3.20 4.19 -13.39
CA ALA A 198 4.21 3.32 -12.75
C ALA A 198 4.60 2.10 -13.59
N GLY A 199 3.79 1.73 -14.59
CA GLY A 199 4.12 0.65 -15.52
C GLY A 199 2.99 -0.32 -15.85
N ALA A 200 1.84 -0.22 -15.18
CA ALA A 200 0.65 -1.00 -15.54
C ALA A 200 0.04 -0.53 -16.86
N TYR A 201 -0.87 -1.32 -17.38
CA TYR A 201 -1.73 -0.97 -18.51
C TYR A 201 -3.17 -1.39 -18.19
N ILE A 202 -3.81 -0.60 -17.34
CA ILE A 202 -5.19 -0.83 -16.93
C ILE A 202 -6.10 -0.05 -17.88
N ARG A 203 -6.90 -0.78 -18.65
CA ARG A 203 -7.94 -0.22 -19.51
C ARG A 203 -9.15 0.21 -18.68
N LEU A 204 -10.00 1.05 -19.24
CA LEU A 204 -11.31 1.34 -18.65
C LEU A 204 -12.11 0.06 -18.53
N LYS A 205 -12.42 -0.33 -17.30
CA LYS A 205 -13.28 -1.51 -17.02
C LYS A 205 -14.72 -1.03 -16.94
N GLU A 206 -15.44 -1.19 -18.04
CA GLU A 206 -16.82 -0.74 -18.13
C GLU A 206 -17.72 -1.35 -17.05
N GLY A 207 -18.45 -0.49 -16.37
CA GLY A 207 -19.39 -0.91 -15.32
C GLY A 207 -18.74 -1.33 -13.99
N ARG A 208 -17.41 -1.17 -13.87
CA ARG A 208 -16.69 -1.53 -12.63
C ARG A 208 -17.15 -0.66 -11.46
N VAL A 209 -17.54 -1.30 -10.35
CA VAL A 209 -17.76 -0.63 -9.07
C VAL A 209 -16.43 -0.57 -8.31
N VAL A 210 -16.04 -1.66 -7.67
CA VAL A 210 -14.70 -1.88 -7.08
C VAL A 210 -14.29 -3.33 -7.27
N ARG A 211 -13.09 -3.70 -6.87
CA ARG A 211 -12.68 -5.11 -6.85
C ARG A 211 -13.52 -5.86 -5.83
N ALA A 212 -14.20 -6.91 -6.24
CA ALA A 212 -14.99 -7.74 -5.34
C ALA A 212 -14.07 -8.41 -4.30
N SER A 213 -14.47 -8.35 -3.04
CA SER A 213 -13.85 -9.12 -1.96
C SER A 213 -14.73 -10.35 -1.67
N HIS A 214 -14.11 -11.48 -1.33
CA HIS A 214 -14.86 -12.72 -1.11
C HIS A 214 -14.70 -13.22 0.33
N ASP A 215 -15.80 -13.56 0.99
CA ASP A 215 -15.79 -14.30 2.25
C ASP A 215 -15.78 -15.79 1.97
N GLN A 216 -14.60 -16.39 2.06
CA GLN A 216 -14.39 -17.82 1.82
C GLN A 216 -15.31 -18.72 2.66
N ARG A 217 -15.68 -18.30 3.88
CA ARG A 217 -16.59 -19.08 4.76
C ARG A 217 -18.00 -19.11 4.21
N ARG A 218 -18.51 -17.94 3.78
CA ARG A 218 -19.82 -17.86 3.16
C ARG A 218 -19.86 -18.70 1.89
N MET A 219 -18.78 -18.64 1.10
CA MET A 219 -18.62 -19.45 -0.11
C MET A 219 -18.65 -20.94 0.20
N VAL A 220 -17.82 -21.41 1.14
CA VAL A 220 -17.77 -22.84 1.54
C VAL A 220 -19.10 -23.29 2.14
N LYS A 221 -19.77 -22.45 2.94
CA LYS A 221 -21.05 -22.79 3.57
C LYS A 221 -22.17 -22.98 2.53
N VAL A 222 -22.17 -22.15 1.49
CA VAL A 222 -23.17 -22.18 0.41
C VAL A 222 -22.88 -23.35 -0.54
N GLY A 223 -21.62 -23.66 -0.79
CA GLY A 223 -21.22 -24.72 -1.71
C GLY A 223 -21.17 -24.27 -3.17
N LEU A 224 -20.57 -25.13 -4.00
CA LEU A 224 -20.31 -24.85 -5.42
C LEU A 224 -21.60 -24.66 -6.22
N ASP A 225 -22.53 -25.59 -6.07
CA ASP A 225 -23.73 -25.64 -6.93
C ASP A 225 -24.66 -24.45 -6.68
N GLU A 226 -24.93 -24.11 -5.41
CA GLU A 226 -25.74 -22.93 -5.08
C GLU A 226 -25.04 -21.64 -5.49
N TRP A 227 -23.71 -21.54 -5.33
CA TRP A 227 -22.97 -20.38 -5.78
C TRP A 227 -23.02 -20.24 -7.30
N LYS A 228 -22.85 -21.33 -8.06
CA LYS A 228 -22.95 -21.34 -9.53
C LYS A 228 -24.33 -20.89 -9.97
N ALA A 229 -25.38 -21.44 -9.39
CA ALA A 229 -26.78 -21.09 -9.73
C ALA A 229 -27.03 -19.58 -9.47
N TYR A 230 -26.48 -19.04 -8.37
CA TYR A 230 -26.67 -17.62 -8.02
C TYR A 230 -25.93 -16.66 -8.96
N ILE A 231 -24.70 -16.99 -9.37
CA ILE A 231 -23.85 -16.06 -10.11
C ILE A 231 -23.99 -16.17 -11.62
N ARG A 232 -24.43 -17.32 -12.13
CA ARG A 232 -24.48 -17.64 -13.56
C ARG A 232 -25.11 -16.52 -14.38
N ASP A 233 -26.26 -16.04 -14.01
CA ASP A 233 -27.02 -15.05 -14.78
C ASP A 233 -26.55 -13.61 -14.54
N LYS A 234 -25.69 -13.37 -13.54
CA LYS A 234 -25.17 -12.07 -13.16
C LYS A 234 -23.87 -11.68 -13.87
N LEU A 235 -23.18 -12.64 -14.48
CA LEU A 235 -21.91 -12.41 -15.14
C LEU A 235 -22.06 -12.10 -16.64
N ASP A 236 -21.20 -11.22 -17.12
CA ASP A 236 -21.06 -10.87 -18.53
C ASP A 236 -19.96 -11.72 -19.18
N TYR A 237 -20.30 -12.95 -19.56
CA TYR A 237 -19.35 -13.90 -20.16
C TYR A 237 -18.80 -13.42 -21.49
N LYS A 238 -19.56 -12.60 -22.21
CA LYS A 238 -19.13 -12.02 -23.48
C LYS A 238 -17.95 -11.06 -23.26
N LYS A 239 -18.06 -10.17 -22.28
CA LYS A 239 -16.95 -9.26 -21.92
C LYS A 239 -15.74 -9.99 -21.34
N MET A 240 -15.96 -11.16 -20.74
CA MET A 240 -14.89 -12.02 -20.23
C MET A 240 -14.24 -12.89 -21.31
N GLY A 241 -14.79 -12.93 -22.53
CA GLY A 241 -14.31 -13.78 -23.61
C GLY A 241 -14.56 -15.28 -23.38
N ILE A 242 -15.56 -15.63 -22.57
CA ILE A 242 -15.87 -17.01 -22.20
C ILE A 242 -16.99 -17.52 -23.12
N ALA A 243 -16.64 -18.55 -23.90
CA ALA A 243 -17.64 -19.23 -24.77
C ALA A 243 -18.69 -20.00 -23.94
N PRO A 244 -19.94 -20.11 -24.40
CA PRO A 244 -21.02 -20.75 -23.66
C PRO A 244 -20.68 -22.16 -23.14
N GLU A 245 -19.94 -22.95 -23.94
CA GLU A 245 -19.53 -24.32 -23.61
C GLU A 245 -18.51 -24.40 -22.47
N ARG A 246 -17.84 -23.28 -22.16
CA ARG A 246 -16.79 -23.18 -21.12
C ARG A 246 -17.28 -22.56 -19.83
N ILE A 247 -18.53 -22.10 -19.74
CA ILE A 247 -19.05 -21.36 -18.58
C ILE A 247 -18.97 -22.22 -17.32
N ASP A 248 -19.38 -23.49 -17.35
CA ASP A 248 -19.35 -24.36 -16.17
C ASP A 248 -17.93 -24.59 -15.66
N GLY A 249 -17.02 -24.96 -16.55
CA GLY A 249 -15.61 -25.14 -16.18
C GLY A 249 -14.94 -23.86 -15.66
N PHE A 250 -15.34 -22.70 -16.22
CA PHE A 250 -14.88 -21.41 -15.69
C PHE A 250 -15.40 -21.16 -14.27
N LEU A 251 -16.69 -21.38 -14.02
CA LEU A 251 -17.29 -21.18 -12.70
C LEU A 251 -16.70 -22.13 -11.65
N ASP A 252 -16.45 -23.40 -12.01
CA ASP A 252 -15.77 -24.37 -11.14
C ASP A 252 -14.38 -23.88 -10.74
N SER A 253 -13.59 -23.45 -11.74
CA SER A 253 -12.24 -22.94 -11.52
C SER A 253 -12.24 -21.63 -10.72
N ALA A 254 -13.20 -20.74 -10.96
CA ALA A 254 -13.33 -19.49 -10.24
C ALA A 254 -13.72 -19.72 -8.77
N TYR A 255 -14.68 -20.63 -8.50
CA TYR A 255 -15.06 -21.01 -7.14
C TYR A 255 -13.88 -21.61 -6.39
N GLU A 256 -13.18 -22.58 -6.98
CA GLU A 256 -12.03 -23.23 -6.39
C GLU A 256 -10.92 -22.20 -6.06
N ALA A 257 -10.62 -21.30 -7.01
CA ALA A 257 -9.63 -20.25 -6.80
C ALA A 257 -10.00 -19.29 -5.66
N ILE A 258 -11.30 -18.97 -5.51
CA ILE A 258 -11.78 -18.09 -4.44
C ILE A 258 -11.72 -18.81 -3.08
N VAL A 259 -12.16 -20.08 -3.01
CA VAL A 259 -12.27 -20.84 -1.77
C VAL A 259 -10.91 -21.29 -1.26
N THR A 260 -10.03 -21.74 -2.15
CA THR A 260 -8.71 -22.26 -1.77
C THR A 260 -7.62 -21.20 -1.77
N GLY A 261 -7.85 -20.05 -2.43
CA GLY A 261 -6.82 -19.06 -2.73
C GLY A 261 -5.79 -19.53 -3.78
N VAL A 262 -6.02 -20.71 -4.38
CA VAL A 262 -5.12 -21.35 -5.33
C VAL A 262 -5.72 -21.27 -6.73
N ARG A 263 -5.03 -20.61 -7.65
CA ARG A 263 -5.38 -20.66 -9.08
C ARG A 263 -4.67 -21.83 -9.73
N LYS A 264 -5.40 -22.56 -10.58
CA LYS A 264 -4.82 -23.61 -11.42
C LYS A 264 -4.55 -23.06 -12.83
N ASP A 265 -3.43 -23.48 -13.41
CA ASP A 265 -3.14 -23.19 -14.81
C ASP A 265 -4.00 -24.06 -15.75
N PRO A 266 -4.00 -23.78 -17.08
CA PRO A 266 -4.74 -24.59 -18.05
C PRO A 266 -4.37 -26.08 -18.04
N LYS A 267 -3.24 -26.45 -17.43
CA LYS A 267 -2.77 -27.82 -17.25
C LYS A 267 -3.16 -28.42 -15.89
N GLY A 268 -4.02 -27.73 -15.11
CA GLY A 268 -4.51 -28.19 -13.81
C GLY A 268 -3.50 -28.11 -12.66
N GLN A 269 -2.30 -27.54 -12.87
CA GLN A 269 -1.32 -27.34 -11.80
C GLN A 269 -1.69 -26.12 -10.96
N ALA A 270 -1.63 -26.27 -9.65
CA ALA A 270 -1.88 -25.16 -8.74
C ALA A 270 -0.95 -23.98 -9.02
N ILE A 271 -1.52 -22.86 -9.41
CA ILE A 271 -0.83 -21.58 -9.47
C ILE A 271 -0.91 -20.99 -8.06
N THR A 272 0.03 -21.34 -7.21
CA THR A 272 0.22 -20.61 -5.97
C THR A 272 0.69 -19.20 -6.33
N GLU A 273 0.39 -18.18 -5.52
CA GLU A 273 0.91 -16.82 -5.77
C GLU A 273 2.42 -16.82 -5.90
N VAL A 274 3.12 -17.70 -5.16
CA VAL A 274 4.57 -17.94 -5.29
C VAL A 274 4.92 -18.54 -6.65
N ASN A 275 4.11 -19.43 -7.21
CA ASN A 275 4.34 -19.99 -8.54
C ASN A 275 3.98 -19.01 -9.67
N GLU A 276 2.99 -18.15 -9.50
CA GLU A 276 2.76 -17.02 -10.41
C GLU A 276 3.94 -16.04 -10.37
N ILE A 277 4.44 -15.73 -9.21
CA ILE A 277 5.65 -14.93 -9.05
C ILE A 277 6.84 -15.67 -9.70
N SER A 278 7.06 -16.94 -9.43
CA SER A 278 8.18 -17.70 -9.99
C SER A 278 8.05 -18.01 -11.49
N ARG A 279 6.85 -18.21 -12.03
CA ARG A 279 6.60 -18.29 -13.49
C ARG A 279 6.66 -16.93 -14.17
N ALA A 280 6.37 -15.85 -13.45
CA ALA A 280 6.64 -14.49 -13.88
C ALA A 280 8.12 -14.23 -14.17
N PHE A 281 9.02 -15.12 -13.76
CA PHE A 281 10.47 -15.06 -14.06
C PHE A 281 10.84 -15.54 -15.46
N LYS A 282 10.06 -16.41 -16.07
CA LYS A 282 10.33 -16.89 -17.44
C LYS A 282 9.70 -16.03 -18.55
N GLY A 283 9.06 -14.93 -18.17
CA GLY A 283 8.43 -14.00 -19.09
C GLY A 283 8.16 -12.67 -18.41
N PRO A 284 7.56 -11.71 -19.11
CA PRO A 284 7.23 -10.40 -18.54
C PRO A 284 6.01 -10.46 -17.59
N ALA A 285 5.68 -11.60 -17.01
CA ALA A 285 4.65 -11.73 -15.98
C ALA A 285 5.13 -11.01 -14.73
N ASN A 286 4.54 -9.91 -14.48
CA ASN A 286 4.99 -8.96 -13.52
C ASN A 286 3.75 -8.34 -12.86
N LEU A 287 4.00 -7.60 -11.79
CA LEU A 287 2.96 -6.89 -11.07
C LEU A 287 2.13 -6.00 -12.03
N ALA A 288 2.77 -5.40 -13.03
CA ALA A 288 2.08 -4.61 -14.04
C ALA A 288 1.06 -5.43 -14.85
N LYS A 289 1.38 -6.67 -15.21
CA LYS A 289 0.42 -7.57 -15.87
C LYS A 289 -0.70 -8.00 -14.91
N LYS A 290 -0.37 -8.32 -13.65
CA LYS A 290 -1.37 -8.66 -12.64
C LYS A 290 -2.37 -7.52 -12.42
N GLU A 291 -1.92 -6.29 -12.34
CA GLU A 291 -2.79 -5.12 -12.19
C GLU A 291 -3.56 -4.80 -13.48
N SER A 292 -2.99 -5.09 -14.63
CA SER A 292 -3.63 -4.91 -15.94
C SER A 292 -4.65 -6.01 -16.27
N ALA A 293 -4.51 -7.18 -15.64
CA ALA A 293 -5.44 -8.30 -15.85
C ALA A 293 -6.87 -7.92 -15.48
N GLN A 294 -7.82 -8.42 -16.24
CA GLN A 294 -9.23 -8.20 -15.95
C GLN A 294 -9.62 -8.88 -14.65
N SER A 295 -10.61 -8.33 -13.97
CA SER A 295 -11.27 -8.99 -12.85
C SER A 295 -11.77 -10.36 -13.30
N VAL A 296 -11.52 -11.40 -12.51
CA VAL A 296 -11.98 -12.76 -12.85
C VAL A 296 -13.49 -12.80 -13.07
N LEU A 297 -14.25 -12.04 -12.27
CA LEU A 297 -15.69 -11.92 -12.37
C LEU A 297 -16.05 -10.53 -12.91
N THR A 298 -16.69 -10.49 -14.09
CA THR A 298 -17.25 -9.27 -14.68
C THR A 298 -18.76 -9.36 -14.64
N PHE A 299 -19.41 -8.46 -13.89
CA PHE A 299 -20.85 -8.45 -13.72
C PHE A 299 -21.54 -7.69 -14.86
N LYS A 300 -22.75 -8.10 -15.22
CA LYS A 300 -23.59 -7.44 -16.25
C LYS A 300 -23.94 -6.01 -15.85
N THR A 301 -24.34 -5.85 -14.58
CA THR A 301 -24.73 -4.54 -14.03
C THR A 301 -24.06 -4.26 -12.68
N PRO A 302 -23.95 -2.99 -12.27
CA PRO A 302 -23.50 -2.64 -10.92
C PRO A 302 -24.42 -3.20 -9.82
N ASN A 303 -25.72 -3.37 -10.08
CA ASN A 303 -26.64 -4.04 -9.17
C ASN A 303 -26.28 -5.50 -8.95
N ASP A 304 -25.95 -6.24 -10.01
CA ASP A 304 -25.50 -7.63 -9.90
C ASP A 304 -24.24 -7.76 -9.06
N TRP A 305 -23.30 -6.81 -9.24
CA TRP A 305 -22.12 -6.74 -8.42
C TRP A 305 -22.47 -6.48 -6.94
N TYR A 306 -23.35 -5.53 -6.67
CA TYR A 306 -23.77 -5.17 -5.30
C TYR A 306 -24.46 -6.33 -4.59
N ASP A 307 -25.45 -6.95 -5.27
CA ASP A 307 -26.20 -8.10 -4.73
C ASP A 307 -25.28 -9.30 -4.45
N TYR A 308 -24.29 -9.52 -5.31
CA TYR A 308 -23.26 -10.53 -5.11
C TYR A 308 -22.37 -10.19 -3.90
N ASP A 309 -21.88 -8.96 -3.80
CA ASP A 309 -21.02 -8.52 -2.72
C ASP A 309 -21.72 -8.59 -1.36
N GLN A 310 -23.02 -8.25 -1.27
CA GLN A 310 -23.80 -8.41 -0.06
C GLN A 310 -23.91 -9.89 0.39
N LYS A 311 -24.05 -10.83 -0.55
CA LYS A 311 -24.18 -12.27 -0.25
C LYS A 311 -22.84 -12.92 0.05
N PHE A 312 -21.81 -12.63 -0.74
CA PHE A 312 -20.52 -13.32 -0.73
C PHE A 312 -19.32 -12.41 -0.39
N GLY A 313 -19.52 -11.11 -0.34
CA GLY A 313 -18.47 -10.14 -0.03
C GLY A 313 -18.05 -10.18 1.43
N ARG A 314 -16.82 -9.80 1.67
CA ARG A 314 -16.20 -9.73 3.01
C ARG A 314 -16.30 -8.33 3.61
N ALA A 315 -16.39 -7.31 2.79
CA ALA A 315 -16.27 -5.91 3.16
C ALA A 315 -17.46 -5.10 2.61
N SER A 316 -17.85 -4.04 3.28
CA SER A 316 -18.77 -3.03 2.73
C SER A 316 -18.15 -2.33 1.52
N LEU A 317 -18.97 -1.66 0.68
CA LEU A 317 -18.48 -0.86 -0.44
C LEU A 317 -17.39 0.15 0.01
N ARG A 318 -17.59 0.80 1.16
CA ARG A 318 -16.59 1.71 1.74
C ARG A 318 -15.26 1.02 1.99
N GLU A 319 -15.29 -0.12 2.67
CA GLU A 319 -14.09 -0.89 3.01
C GLU A 319 -13.42 -1.43 1.74
N ALA A 320 -14.19 -1.98 0.82
CA ALA A 320 -13.70 -2.47 -0.47
C ALA A 320 -13.03 -1.35 -1.30
N PHE A 321 -13.64 -0.16 -1.32
CA PHE A 321 -13.08 1.01 -2.01
C PHE A 321 -11.74 1.46 -1.41
N MET A 322 -11.67 1.55 -0.08
CA MET A 322 -10.42 1.92 0.59
C MET A 322 -9.33 0.87 0.41
N GLN A 323 -9.68 -0.43 0.39
CA GLN A 323 -8.75 -1.53 0.07
C GLN A 323 -8.22 -1.43 -1.37
N ASP A 324 -9.06 -1.08 -2.33
CA ASP A 324 -8.66 -0.88 -3.72
C ASP A 324 -7.65 0.28 -3.85
N LEU A 325 -7.87 1.40 -3.15
CA LEU A 325 -6.93 2.51 -3.11
C LEU A 325 -5.60 2.13 -2.46
N GLN A 326 -5.63 1.39 -1.36
CA GLN A 326 -4.42 0.96 -0.65
C GLN A 326 -3.62 -0.06 -1.47
N SER A 327 -4.29 -1.03 -2.09
CA SER A 327 -3.67 -1.99 -3.01
C SER A 327 -3.02 -1.27 -4.20
N SER A 328 -3.72 -0.29 -4.77
CA SER A 328 -3.20 0.54 -5.86
C SER A 328 -1.97 1.35 -5.44
N ALA A 329 -1.97 1.91 -4.22
CA ALA A 329 -0.82 2.63 -3.68
C ALA A 329 0.40 1.71 -3.49
N ARG A 330 0.19 0.52 -2.94
CA ARG A 330 1.23 -0.51 -2.77
C ARG A 330 1.82 -0.94 -4.11
N SER A 331 0.97 -1.29 -5.06
CA SER A 331 1.42 -1.70 -6.40
C SER A 331 2.15 -0.57 -7.13
N THR A 332 1.71 0.67 -6.97
CA THR A 332 2.41 1.86 -7.48
C THR A 332 3.80 1.96 -6.86
N ALA A 333 3.93 1.87 -5.54
CA ALA A 333 5.20 1.98 -4.83
C ALA A 333 6.17 0.87 -5.24
N LEU A 334 5.70 -0.37 -5.29
CA LEU A 334 6.50 -1.52 -5.75
C LEU A 334 7.02 -1.30 -7.18
N MET A 335 6.14 -0.89 -8.09
CA MET A 335 6.54 -0.66 -9.48
C MET A 335 7.47 0.55 -9.62
N GLU A 336 7.31 1.61 -8.84
CA GLU A 336 8.17 2.79 -8.91
C GLU A 336 9.57 2.55 -8.35
N VAL A 337 9.70 1.77 -7.29
CA VAL A 337 10.99 1.49 -6.65
C VAL A 337 11.70 0.31 -7.32
N LEU A 338 11.00 -0.81 -7.50
CA LEU A 338 11.57 -2.08 -7.94
C LEU A 338 11.27 -2.42 -9.41
N GLY A 339 10.39 -1.66 -10.06
CA GLY A 339 9.98 -1.95 -11.43
C GLY A 339 8.79 -2.90 -11.51
N THR A 340 8.48 -3.29 -12.73
CA THR A 340 7.27 -4.07 -13.03
C THR A 340 7.29 -5.51 -12.52
N ASN A 341 8.46 -6.03 -12.17
CA ASN A 341 8.62 -7.33 -11.53
C ASN A 341 9.51 -7.21 -10.27
N PRO A 342 8.92 -6.88 -9.11
CA PRO A 342 9.66 -6.62 -7.87
C PRO A 342 10.56 -7.77 -7.44
N GLN A 343 10.06 -9.02 -7.46
CA GLN A 343 10.84 -10.19 -7.05
C GLN A 343 12.06 -10.39 -7.96
N ALA A 344 11.86 -10.39 -9.29
CA ALA A 344 12.96 -10.54 -10.24
C ALA A 344 14.01 -9.44 -10.08
N MET A 345 13.59 -8.21 -9.74
CA MET A 345 14.51 -7.11 -9.49
C MET A 345 15.37 -7.36 -8.25
N VAL A 346 14.75 -7.76 -7.14
CA VAL A 346 15.48 -8.09 -5.90
C VAL A 346 16.50 -9.21 -6.15
N ASP A 347 16.08 -10.29 -6.79
CA ASP A 347 16.97 -11.42 -7.10
C ASP A 347 18.11 -11.05 -8.07
N ARG A 348 17.84 -10.17 -9.02
CA ARG A 348 18.85 -9.69 -9.97
C ARG A 348 19.88 -8.81 -9.28
N VAL A 349 19.44 -7.87 -8.44
CA VAL A 349 20.34 -7.02 -7.65
C VAL A 349 21.18 -7.89 -6.72
N ARG A 350 20.56 -8.83 -5.98
CA ARG A 350 21.27 -9.76 -5.10
C ARG A 350 22.35 -10.54 -5.85
N ARG A 351 22.03 -11.20 -6.97
CA ARG A 351 23.00 -11.94 -7.77
C ARG A 351 24.13 -11.07 -8.29
N ARG A 352 23.87 -9.81 -8.65
CA ARG A 352 24.95 -8.87 -9.06
C ARG A 352 25.86 -8.53 -7.89
N LEU A 353 25.32 -8.34 -6.68
CA LEU A 353 26.12 -8.11 -5.48
C LEU A 353 26.96 -9.33 -5.13
N GLU A 354 26.39 -10.53 -5.15
CA GLU A 354 27.11 -11.80 -4.93
C GLU A 354 28.27 -11.96 -5.92
N LYS A 355 28.03 -11.67 -7.20
CA LYS A 355 29.09 -11.70 -8.23
C LYS A 355 30.16 -10.64 -7.97
N LYS A 356 29.78 -9.41 -7.63
CA LYS A 356 30.70 -8.29 -7.38
C LYS A 356 31.60 -8.54 -6.18
N TYR A 357 31.06 -9.12 -5.11
CA TYR A 357 31.77 -9.34 -3.85
C TYR A 357 32.19 -10.80 -3.62
N ARG A 358 32.30 -11.61 -4.68
CA ARG A 358 32.64 -13.04 -4.61
C ARG A 358 33.93 -13.30 -3.83
N GLY A 359 34.94 -12.41 -3.91
CA GLY A 359 36.19 -12.49 -3.18
C GLY A 359 36.21 -11.99 -1.74
N ASP A 360 35.08 -11.41 -1.26
CA ASP A 360 34.94 -10.86 0.10
C ASP A 360 33.90 -11.68 0.90
N ALA A 361 34.39 -12.67 1.63
CA ALA A 361 33.55 -13.56 2.41
C ALA A 361 32.68 -12.84 3.46
N ARG A 362 33.17 -11.70 4.01
CA ARG A 362 32.39 -10.93 5.00
C ARG A 362 31.20 -10.24 4.34
N LYS A 363 31.42 -9.59 3.20
CA LYS A 363 30.35 -8.94 2.44
C LYS A 363 29.39 -9.96 1.85
N LEU A 364 29.89 -11.09 1.33
CA LEU A 364 29.06 -12.17 0.81
C LEU A 364 28.08 -12.67 1.87
N LYS A 365 28.57 -12.92 3.08
CA LYS A 365 27.73 -13.34 4.22
C LYS A 365 26.67 -12.29 4.60
N ARG A 366 26.97 -10.99 4.43
CA ARG A 366 25.97 -9.92 4.64
C ARG A 366 24.94 -9.89 3.52
N ILE A 367 25.34 -10.13 2.26
CA ILE A 367 24.44 -10.17 1.11
C ILE A 367 23.51 -11.38 1.16
N THR A 368 24.00 -12.57 1.51
CA THR A 368 23.17 -13.78 1.66
C THR A 368 22.23 -13.72 2.86
N ARG A 369 22.58 -12.89 3.86
CA ARG A 369 21.73 -12.64 5.05
C ARG A 369 21.27 -13.86 5.83
N GLU A 370 22.03 -14.96 5.78
CA GLU A 370 21.68 -16.21 6.45
C GLU A 370 21.39 -16.07 7.96
N ARG A 371 22.05 -15.11 8.61
CA ARG A 371 21.88 -14.79 10.04
C ARG A 371 21.35 -13.38 10.32
N ALA A 372 20.88 -12.69 9.31
CA ALA A 372 20.33 -11.35 9.49
C ALA A 372 18.96 -11.39 10.19
N ALA A 373 18.64 -10.33 10.91
CA ALA A 373 17.32 -10.15 11.51
C ALA A 373 16.21 -10.04 10.44
N ILE A 374 16.57 -9.54 9.24
CA ILE A 374 15.68 -9.38 8.09
C ILE A 374 16.33 -10.01 6.88
N THR A 375 15.66 -10.95 6.21
CA THR A 375 16.04 -11.43 4.87
C THR A 375 15.40 -10.55 3.79
N PHE A 376 15.92 -10.57 2.57
CA PHE A 376 15.29 -9.84 1.47
C PHE A 376 13.91 -10.39 1.14
N GLU A 377 13.73 -11.70 1.25
CA GLU A 377 12.47 -12.39 1.06
C GLU A 377 11.44 -11.95 2.11
N ALA A 378 11.84 -11.86 3.38
CA ALA A 378 10.96 -11.38 4.46
C ALA A 378 10.58 -9.91 4.25
N ALA A 379 11.53 -9.05 3.88
CA ALA A 379 11.28 -7.66 3.58
C ALA A 379 10.33 -7.49 2.38
N LEU A 380 10.57 -8.26 1.31
CA LEU A 380 9.71 -8.23 0.13
C LEU A 380 8.31 -8.77 0.42
N ALA A 381 8.19 -9.90 1.13
CA ALA A 381 6.91 -10.47 1.54
C ALA A 381 6.07 -9.50 2.40
N GLU A 382 6.74 -8.70 3.24
CA GLU A 382 6.08 -7.67 4.04
C GLU A 382 5.54 -6.53 3.17
N VAL A 383 6.37 -5.96 2.27
CA VAL A 383 5.95 -4.83 1.43
C VAL A 383 4.99 -5.23 0.31
N THR A 384 5.02 -6.47 -0.16
CA THR A 384 4.01 -7.01 -1.09
C THR A 384 2.70 -7.34 -0.40
N GLY A 385 2.71 -7.49 0.93
CA GLY A 385 1.57 -7.92 1.73
C GLY A 385 1.32 -9.43 1.67
N GLU A 386 2.24 -10.21 1.15
CA GLU A 386 2.13 -11.67 1.03
C GLU A 386 2.00 -12.35 2.40
N VAL A 387 2.65 -11.81 3.42
CA VAL A 387 2.58 -12.28 4.81
C VAL A 387 1.20 -12.13 5.46
N ASN A 388 0.26 -11.41 4.84
CA ASN A 388 -1.08 -11.20 5.37
C ASN A 388 -2.09 -12.26 4.88
N PHE A 389 -1.71 -13.09 3.90
CA PHE A 389 -2.55 -14.15 3.36
C PHE A 389 -2.31 -15.46 4.10
N GLY A 390 -3.33 -15.94 4.85
CA GLY A 390 -3.26 -17.20 5.58
C GLY A 390 -3.22 -18.41 4.66
N SER A 391 -2.31 -19.36 4.93
CA SER A 391 -2.25 -20.65 4.21
C SER A 391 -3.36 -21.60 4.66
N HIS A 392 -3.70 -21.61 5.97
CA HIS A 392 -4.81 -22.36 6.55
C HIS A 392 -5.70 -21.45 7.40
N THR A 393 -6.86 -21.08 6.84
CA THR A 393 -7.74 -20.08 7.45
C THR A 393 -8.27 -20.49 8.83
N THR A 394 -8.55 -21.77 9.07
CA THR A 394 -9.05 -22.27 10.36
C THR A 394 -7.96 -22.20 11.43
N MET A 395 -6.77 -22.71 11.12
CA MET A 395 -5.62 -22.68 12.03
C MET A 395 -5.23 -21.24 12.40
N ALA A 396 -5.07 -20.38 11.39
CA ALA A 396 -4.79 -18.96 11.59
C ALA A 396 -5.80 -18.29 12.54
N ARG A 397 -7.08 -18.65 12.45
CA ARG A 397 -8.15 -18.07 13.28
C ARG A 397 -8.14 -18.57 14.72
N VAL A 398 -7.94 -19.86 14.92
CA VAL A 398 -7.84 -20.44 16.28
C VAL A 398 -6.67 -19.79 17.02
N PHE A 399 -5.51 -19.75 16.41
CA PHE A 399 -4.34 -19.14 17.03
C PHE A 399 -4.48 -17.61 17.19
N HIS A 400 -5.11 -16.92 16.23
CA HIS A 400 -5.44 -15.50 16.38
C HIS A 400 -6.40 -15.26 17.56
N PHE A 401 -7.41 -16.10 17.73
CA PHE A 401 -8.33 -16.01 18.87
C PHE A 401 -7.62 -16.18 20.20
N ILE A 402 -6.74 -17.19 20.33
CA ILE A 402 -5.94 -17.43 21.55
C ILE A 402 -5.05 -16.23 21.84
N ARG A 403 -4.32 -15.71 20.83
CA ARG A 403 -3.48 -14.52 20.99
C ARG A 403 -4.30 -13.28 21.37
N SER A 404 -5.49 -13.12 20.82
CA SER A 404 -6.36 -12.00 21.17
C SER A 404 -6.82 -12.04 22.62
N ILE A 405 -7.20 -13.21 23.15
CA ILE A 405 -7.51 -13.37 24.57
C ILE A 405 -6.30 -13.03 25.44
N GLN A 406 -5.12 -13.55 25.09
CA GLN A 406 -3.90 -13.24 25.84
C GLN A 406 -3.56 -11.75 25.79
N THR A 407 -3.78 -11.09 24.65
CA THR A 407 -3.60 -9.64 24.49
C THR A 407 -4.53 -8.87 25.40
N MET A 408 -5.82 -9.20 25.41
CA MET A 408 -6.79 -8.53 26.28
C MET A 408 -6.47 -8.75 27.77
N ALA A 409 -6.08 -9.97 28.15
CA ALA A 409 -5.75 -10.29 29.54
C ALA A 409 -4.49 -9.57 30.04
N LYS A 410 -3.46 -9.41 29.19
CA LYS A 410 -2.17 -8.83 29.59
C LYS A 410 -2.06 -7.32 29.38
N LEU A 411 -2.81 -6.75 28.42
CA LEU A 411 -2.73 -5.34 28.07
C LEU A 411 -3.87 -4.48 28.63
N GLY A 412 -4.68 -5.02 29.55
CA GLY A 412 -5.74 -4.24 30.19
C GLY A 412 -5.26 -2.93 30.85
N GLY A 413 -4.06 -2.97 31.47
CA GLY A 413 -3.39 -1.80 32.06
C GLY A 413 -2.35 -1.09 31.18
N ALA A 414 -2.23 -1.45 29.89
CA ALA A 414 -1.17 -0.95 29.02
C ALA A 414 -1.25 0.56 28.73
N PHE A 415 -2.40 1.19 28.96
CA PHE A 415 -2.53 2.65 28.89
C PHE A 415 -1.56 3.37 29.82
N ILE A 416 -1.31 2.80 31.00
CA ILE A 416 -0.36 3.37 31.96
C ILE A 416 1.06 3.40 31.38
N SER A 417 1.50 2.33 30.72
CA SER A 417 2.81 2.28 30.08
C SER A 417 2.94 3.21 28.86
N ALA A 418 1.82 3.62 28.26
CA ALA A 418 1.81 4.49 27.10
C ALA A 418 2.28 5.93 27.39
N PHE A 419 2.35 6.35 28.67
CA PHE A 419 2.97 7.64 29.05
C PHE A 419 4.45 7.71 28.66
N SER A 420 5.14 6.58 28.48
CA SER A 420 6.50 6.56 27.93
C SER A 420 6.60 7.16 26.51
N ASP A 421 5.49 7.23 25.77
CA ASP A 421 5.46 7.90 24.46
C ASP A 421 5.95 9.35 24.51
N ILE A 422 5.73 10.05 25.64
CA ILE A 422 6.20 11.43 25.84
C ILE A 422 7.73 11.49 25.73
N ALA A 423 8.47 10.51 26.29
CA ALA A 423 9.91 10.44 26.19
C ALA A 423 10.38 10.12 24.75
N TYR A 424 9.65 9.28 24.03
CA TYR A 424 9.94 9.01 22.62
C TYR A 424 9.69 10.23 21.73
N ILE A 425 8.61 10.99 21.98
CA ILE A 425 8.33 12.24 21.28
C ILE A 425 9.48 13.24 21.54
N SER A 426 9.89 13.42 22.80
CA SER A 426 11.01 14.28 23.14
C SER A 426 12.30 13.84 22.44
N SER A 427 12.64 12.55 22.46
CA SER A 427 13.82 12.01 21.79
C SER A 427 13.79 12.22 20.28
N ASN A 428 12.63 12.04 19.63
CA ASN A 428 12.49 12.31 18.21
C ASN A 428 12.64 13.83 17.90
N ARG A 429 12.15 14.71 18.77
CA ARG A 429 12.33 16.15 18.60
C ARG A 429 13.81 16.56 18.74
N LEU A 430 14.57 15.92 19.64
CA LEU A 430 16.03 16.06 19.72
C LEU A 430 16.71 15.65 18.39
N TYR A 431 16.31 14.52 17.83
CA TYR A 431 16.80 14.04 16.53
C TYR A 431 16.50 15.04 15.39
N GLN A 432 15.41 15.79 15.49
CA GLN A 432 15.00 16.85 14.57
C GLN A 432 15.73 18.18 14.80
N GLY A 433 16.71 18.24 15.70
CA GLY A 433 17.53 19.41 15.97
C GLY A 433 16.95 20.37 17.01
N ARG A 434 15.97 19.96 17.84
CA ARG A 434 15.45 20.76 18.95
C ARG A 434 16.38 20.67 20.16
N SER A 435 16.43 21.71 20.97
CA SER A 435 17.11 21.66 22.28
C SER A 435 16.40 20.68 23.21
N LEU A 436 17.07 20.20 24.26
CA LEU A 436 16.48 19.27 25.23
C LEU A 436 15.21 19.85 25.89
N MET A 437 15.27 21.10 26.31
CA MET A 437 14.13 21.79 26.96
C MET A 437 12.96 21.95 25.98
N ASP A 438 13.25 22.43 24.78
CA ASP A 438 12.20 22.55 23.73
C ASP A 438 11.61 21.20 23.36
N ALA A 439 12.43 20.15 23.28
CA ALA A 439 11.99 18.81 22.95
C ALA A 439 10.99 18.25 23.97
N TRP A 440 11.24 18.46 25.26
CA TRP A 440 10.28 18.10 26.31
C TRP A 440 9.03 18.99 26.31
N GLY A 441 9.21 20.30 26.14
CA GLY A 441 8.09 21.24 25.97
C GLY A 441 7.19 20.87 24.78
N ASP A 442 7.80 20.53 23.65
CA ASP A 442 7.10 20.04 22.47
C ASP A 442 6.36 18.72 22.75
N ALA A 443 6.99 17.76 23.47
CA ALA A 443 6.41 16.47 23.78
C ALA A 443 5.13 16.62 24.64
N PHE A 444 5.17 17.40 25.71
CA PHE A 444 3.98 17.70 26.49
C PHE A 444 2.92 18.47 25.68
N SER A 445 3.35 19.47 24.90
CA SER A 445 2.44 20.22 24.03
C SER A 445 1.74 19.34 22.98
N ALA A 446 2.41 18.30 22.48
CA ALA A 446 1.82 17.35 21.51
C ALA A 446 0.61 16.63 22.08
N VAL A 447 0.72 16.14 23.32
CA VAL A 447 -0.38 15.47 24.03
C VAL A 447 -1.61 16.37 24.08
N PHE A 448 -1.46 17.60 24.54
CA PHE A 448 -2.57 18.55 24.68
C PHE A 448 -3.12 19.01 23.31
N LYS A 449 -2.27 19.25 22.32
CA LYS A 449 -2.70 19.64 20.97
C LYS A 449 -3.47 18.54 20.26
N GLY A 450 -3.03 17.31 20.43
CA GLY A 450 -3.66 16.14 19.83
C GLY A 450 -5.05 15.84 20.41
N MET A 451 -5.29 16.21 21.67
CA MET A 451 -6.58 16.04 22.35
C MET A 451 -7.63 17.12 21.98
N LYS A 452 -7.23 18.22 21.35
CA LYS A 452 -8.18 19.26 20.94
C LYS A 452 -9.24 18.70 19.99
N ARG A 453 -10.50 19.13 20.23
CA ARG A 453 -11.67 18.79 19.39
C ARG A 453 -11.98 19.94 18.43
N GLY A 454 -12.81 19.68 17.41
CA GLY A 454 -13.25 20.69 16.45
C GLY A 454 -12.25 20.93 15.31
N GLU A 455 -12.13 22.18 14.85
CA GLU A 455 -11.40 22.56 13.65
C GLU A 455 -9.92 22.13 13.63
N MET A 456 -9.22 22.15 14.77
CA MET A 456 -7.83 21.70 14.86
C MET A 456 -7.68 20.20 14.66
N ARG A 457 -8.63 19.40 15.12
CA ARG A 457 -8.64 17.95 14.84
C ARG A 457 -8.85 17.71 13.36
N ASP A 458 -9.82 18.40 12.78
CA ASP A 458 -10.12 18.31 11.35
C ASP A 458 -8.95 18.78 10.48
N PHE A 459 -8.21 19.76 10.97
CA PHE A 459 -7.00 20.24 10.31
C PHE A 459 -5.85 19.20 10.39
N ALA A 460 -5.62 18.59 11.56
CA ALA A 460 -4.64 17.51 11.72
C ALA A 460 -4.93 16.31 10.82
N ASP A 461 -6.19 15.96 10.67
CA ASP A 461 -6.62 14.87 9.79
C ASP A 461 -6.32 15.16 8.30
N ARG A 462 -6.33 16.44 7.87
CA ARG A 462 -5.89 16.84 6.50
C ARG A 462 -4.39 16.71 6.29
N LEU A 463 -3.61 16.71 7.37
CA LEU A 463 -2.16 16.43 7.32
C LEU A 463 -1.85 14.93 7.17
N GLY A 464 -2.86 14.06 7.13
CA GLY A 464 -2.73 12.63 6.86
C GLY A 464 -2.64 11.76 8.12
N VAL A 465 -2.58 12.34 9.31
CA VAL A 465 -2.52 11.60 10.59
C VAL A 465 -3.83 11.80 11.35
N GLY A 466 -4.40 10.73 11.86
CA GLY A 466 -5.75 10.72 12.43
C GLY A 466 -6.80 10.15 11.48
N LEU A 467 -6.42 9.93 10.24
CA LEU A 467 -7.18 9.14 9.26
C LEU A 467 -7.42 7.72 9.75
N GLU A 468 -6.45 7.14 10.47
CA GLU A 468 -6.57 5.81 11.11
C GLU A 468 -7.80 5.74 12.01
N GLY A 469 -8.07 6.77 12.82
CA GLY A 469 -9.24 6.83 13.68
C GLY A 469 -10.57 7.11 12.94
N GLN A 470 -10.52 7.78 11.78
CA GLN A 470 -11.72 8.08 10.98
C GLN A 470 -12.06 7.00 9.97
N LEU A 471 -11.05 6.34 9.42
CA LEU A 471 -11.20 5.15 8.60
C LEU A 471 -11.47 3.92 9.47
N GLY A 472 -11.42 4.12 10.80
CA GLY A 472 -11.73 3.10 11.78
C GLY A 472 -10.77 1.93 11.74
N ASP A 473 -11.29 0.75 12.06
CA ASP A 473 -10.57 -0.52 12.09
C ASP A 473 -9.85 -0.90 10.78
N PHE A 474 -10.00 -0.08 9.73
CA PHE A 474 -9.47 -0.37 8.41
C PHE A 474 -7.95 -0.28 8.36
N MET A 475 -7.37 0.83 8.84
CA MET A 475 -5.91 1.02 8.83
C MET A 475 -5.22 0.14 9.88
N SER A 476 -5.82 -0.04 11.05
CA SER A 476 -5.30 -0.95 12.07
C SER A 476 -5.29 -2.41 11.61
N ARG A 477 -6.29 -2.83 10.82
CA ARG A 477 -6.33 -4.17 10.22
C ARG A 477 -5.22 -4.42 9.22
N PHE A 478 -4.71 -3.40 8.54
CA PHE A 478 -3.61 -3.54 7.58
C PHE A 478 -2.24 -3.31 8.21
N ASN A 479 -2.17 -2.55 9.29
CA ASN A 479 -0.95 -2.29 10.05
C ASN A 479 -0.76 -3.23 11.23
N ALA A 480 -1.85 -3.83 11.75
CA ALA A 480 -1.75 -4.80 12.82
C ALA A 480 -1.15 -6.12 12.35
N SER A 481 -0.25 -6.63 13.15
CA SER A 481 0.61 -7.75 12.82
C SER A 481 -0.09 -9.09 12.57
N ASP A 482 -1.37 -9.23 12.89
CA ASP A 482 -2.03 -10.53 12.97
C ASP A 482 -3.48 -10.59 12.48
N ASP A 483 -3.94 -9.61 11.69
CA ASP A 483 -5.35 -9.57 11.34
C ASP A 483 -5.78 -10.66 10.36
N VAL A 484 -6.15 -11.77 10.95
CA VAL A 484 -7.11 -12.67 10.33
C VAL A 484 -8.49 -12.03 10.53
N PRO A 485 -9.13 -11.53 9.47
CA PRO A 485 -10.39 -10.81 9.61
C PRO A 485 -11.50 -11.68 10.20
N GLY A 486 -12.21 -11.12 11.17
CA GLY A 486 -13.29 -11.83 11.86
C GLY A 486 -13.87 -11.05 13.02
N GLN A 487 -14.81 -11.66 13.74
CA GLN A 487 -15.40 -11.07 14.94
C GLN A 487 -14.37 -10.79 16.04
N THR A 488 -13.37 -11.64 16.17
CA THR A 488 -12.29 -11.51 17.17
C THR A 488 -11.51 -10.21 16.99
N SER A 489 -11.19 -9.81 15.76
CA SER A 489 -10.52 -8.53 15.48
C SER A 489 -11.39 -7.34 15.87
N LYS A 490 -12.72 -7.43 15.72
CA LYS A 490 -13.65 -6.39 16.17
C LYS A 490 -13.67 -6.25 17.68
N TYR A 491 -13.69 -7.37 18.43
CA TYR A 491 -13.61 -7.36 19.89
C TYR A 491 -12.30 -6.77 20.39
N LEU A 492 -11.18 -7.13 19.76
CA LEU A 492 -9.87 -6.60 20.10
C LEU A 492 -9.79 -5.08 19.83
N ALA A 493 -10.29 -4.61 18.70
CA ALA A 493 -10.36 -3.18 18.38
C ALA A 493 -11.23 -2.42 19.38
N THR A 494 -12.38 -2.98 19.77
CA THR A 494 -13.24 -2.39 20.80
C THR A 494 -12.52 -2.34 22.16
N PHE A 495 -11.82 -3.39 22.53
CA PHE A 495 -11.00 -3.42 23.75
C PHE A 495 -9.96 -2.30 23.79
N PHE A 496 -9.18 -2.10 22.70
CA PHE A 496 -8.19 -1.01 22.63
C PHE A 496 -8.82 0.41 22.61
N LYS A 497 -10.07 0.54 22.17
CA LYS A 497 -10.80 1.80 22.31
C LYS A 497 -11.22 2.06 23.75
N LEU A 498 -11.68 1.01 24.44
CA LEU A 498 -12.17 1.13 25.83
C LEU A 498 -11.04 1.31 26.85
N ASN A 499 -9.88 0.68 26.64
CA ASN A 499 -8.73 0.86 27.52
C ASN A 499 -7.91 2.13 27.26
N LEU A 500 -8.41 3.05 26.40
CA LEU A 500 -7.86 4.35 26.04
C LEU A 500 -6.50 4.33 25.32
N LEU A 501 -5.91 3.18 25.07
CA LEU A 501 -4.59 3.08 24.40
C LEU A 501 -4.64 3.62 22.97
N GLN A 502 -5.67 3.25 22.20
CA GLN A 502 -5.84 3.73 20.84
C GLN A 502 -6.09 5.25 20.77
N PRO A 503 -7.04 5.83 21.52
CA PRO A 503 -7.24 7.29 21.55
C PRO A 503 -5.97 8.06 21.95
N TRP A 504 -5.19 7.55 22.91
CA TRP A 504 -3.94 8.13 23.35
C TRP A 504 -2.89 8.16 22.22
N THR A 505 -2.66 7.01 21.59
CA THR A 505 -1.71 6.88 20.48
C THR A 505 -2.06 7.80 19.32
N GLU A 506 -3.34 7.83 18.92
CA GLU A 506 -3.82 8.69 17.84
C GLU A 506 -3.68 10.18 18.20
N SER A 507 -3.96 10.54 19.43
CA SER A 507 -3.82 11.92 19.90
C SER A 507 -2.38 12.38 19.83
N ASN A 508 -1.44 11.56 20.32
CA ASN A 508 -0.01 11.87 20.28
C ASN A 508 0.51 11.99 18.84
N LYS A 509 0.14 11.07 17.95
CA LYS A 509 0.50 11.15 16.52
C LYS A 509 -0.02 12.44 15.88
N ARG A 510 -1.27 12.83 16.14
CA ARG A 510 -1.83 14.10 15.64
C ARG A 510 -1.05 15.30 16.15
N GLY A 511 -0.75 15.34 17.46
CA GLY A 511 0.01 16.42 18.06
C GLY A 511 1.39 16.58 17.45
N VAL A 512 2.11 15.48 17.29
CA VAL A 512 3.44 15.46 16.64
C VAL A 512 3.35 15.92 15.18
N THR A 513 2.38 15.45 14.43
CA THR A 513 2.20 15.86 13.02
C THR A 513 1.93 17.35 12.90
N LEU A 514 1.06 17.90 13.76
CA LEU A 514 0.79 19.33 13.79
C LEU A 514 2.07 20.13 14.08
N MET A 515 2.91 19.66 15.00
CA MET A 515 4.17 20.33 15.32
C MET A 515 5.14 20.30 14.14
N ILE A 516 5.35 19.14 13.53
CA ILE A 516 6.27 19.00 12.38
C ILE A 516 5.77 19.83 11.19
N ALA A 517 4.48 19.77 10.89
CA ALA A 517 3.90 20.57 9.82
C ALA A 517 4.01 22.09 10.10
N ASN A 518 3.92 22.51 11.37
CA ASN A 518 4.14 23.90 11.77
C ASN A 518 5.61 24.32 11.65
N ASP A 519 6.55 23.45 12.05
CA ASP A 519 7.99 23.74 11.90
C ASP A 519 8.35 23.91 10.42
N LEU A 520 7.90 22.97 9.57
CA LEU A 520 8.08 23.08 8.12
C LEU A 520 7.41 24.34 7.54
N GLY A 521 6.23 24.69 8.04
CA GLY A 521 5.49 25.89 7.61
C GLY A 521 6.23 27.19 7.96
N ARG A 522 6.84 27.26 9.16
CA ARG A 522 7.66 28.42 9.57
C ARG A 522 8.92 28.57 8.71
N GLU A 523 9.55 27.44 8.37
CA GLU A 523 10.75 27.42 7.54
C GLU A 523 10.47 27.64 6.04
N ALA A 524 9.22 27.62 5.61
CA ALA A 524 8.83 27.72 4.20
C ALA A 524 9.21 29.05 3.52
N THR A 525 9.50 30.10 4.28
CA THR A 525 10.02 31.37 3.78
C THR A 525 11.49 31.27 3.36
N LYS A 526 12.24 30.30 3.91
CA LYS A 526 13.67 30.13 3.64
C LYS A 526 13.91 29.24 2.42
N ARG A 527 15.02 29.50 1.74
CA ARG A 527 15.54 28.60 0.70
C ARG A 527 16.16 27.36 1.36
N PHE A 528 16.26 26.27 0.60
CA PHE A 528 16.78 24.98 1.09
C PHE A 528 18.18 25.09 1.74
N ASP A 529 19.09 25.85 1.14
CA ASP A 529 20.45 26.08 1.62
C ASP A 529 20.51 26.85 2.95
N LYS A 530 19.45 27.56 3.32
CA LYS A 530 19.29 28.31 4.56
C LYS A 530 18.51 27.58 5.65
N LEU A 531 18.08 26.37 5.38
CA LEU A 531 17.43 25.51 6.38
C LEU A 531 18.47 24.97 7.38
N PRO A 532 18.07 24.68 8.63
CA PRO A 532 18.90 23.95 9.56
C PRO A 532 19.40 22.62 8.98
N ASP A 533 20.63 22.22 9.32
CA ASP A 533 21.26 21.00 8.78
C ASP A 533 20.45 19.73 9.06
N ASP A 534 19.90 19.62 10.28
CA ASP A 534 19.07 18.50 10.69
C ASP A 534 17.78 18.42 9.85
N LEU A 535 17.17 19.57 9.57
CA LEU A 535 15.98 19.61 8.73
C LEU A 535 16.31 19.24 7.28
N ARG A 536 17.41 19.73 6.72
CA ARG A 536 17.87 19.35 5.38
C ARG A 536 18.13 17.84 5.27
N ARG A 537 18.75 17.27 6.32
CA ARG A 537 19.00 15.83 6.42
C ARG A 537 17.68 15.02 6.40
N ILE A 538 16.70 15.43 7.22
CA ILE A 538 15.39 14.77 7.28
C ILE A 538 14.66 14.88 5.93
N LEU A 539 14.57 16.07 5.36
CA LEU A 539 13.96 16.28 4.03
C LEU A 539 14.61 15.40 2.97
N GLY A 540 15.95 15.31 2.96
CA GLY A 540 16.70 14.46 2.04
C GLY A 540 16.36 12.98 2.18
N THR A 541 16.13 12.49 3.41
CA THR A 541 15.72 11.10 3.68
C THR A 541 14.39 10.75 3.00
N TYR A 542 13.49 11.73 2.85
CA TYR A 542 12.20 11.54 2.16
C TYR A 542 12.23 12.00 0.70
N GLY A 543 13.41 12.23 0.13
CA GLY A 543 13.57 12.59 -1.28
C GLY A 543 13.12 14.01 -1.62
N ILE A 544 13.19 14.91 -0.63
CA ILE A 544 12.91 16.34 -0.80
C ILE A 544 14.26 17.06 -0.83
N ASP A 545 14.80 17.21 -2.03
CA ASP A 545 16.01 18.00 -2.32
C ASP A 545 15.70 19.48 -2.47
N GLN A 546 16.68 20.27 -2.90
CA GLN A 546 16.52 21.71 -3.13
C GLN A 546 15.35 22.03 -4.08
N LYS A 547 15.22 21.31 -5.19
CA LYS A 547 14.11 21.50 -6.14
C LYS A 547 12.77 21.06 -5.52
N GLY A 548 12.80 19.96 -4.79
CA GLY A 548 11.64 19.46 -4.06
C GLY A 548 11.15 20.44 -3.00
N TRP A 549 12.07 21.08 -2.26
CA TRP A 549 11.69 22.07 -1.25
C TRP A 549 11.03 23.32 -1.87
N GLU A 550 11.54 23.81 -3.00
CA GLU A 550 10.92 24.92 -3.72
C GLU A 550 9.47 24.64 -4.16
N LEU A 551 9.15 23.38 -4.41
CA LEU A 551 7.78 22.93 -4.69
C LEU A 551 6.98 22.72 -3.40
N ALA A 552 7.58 22.10 -2.38
CA ALA A 552 6.92 21.80 -1.12
C ALA A 552 6.46 23.07 -0.39
N ARG A 553 7.32 24.09 -0.29
CA ARG A 553 7.03 25.33 0.46
C ARG A 553 5.84 26.13 -0.09
N LYS A 554 5.40 25.86 -1.33
CA LYS A 554 4.18 26.45 -1.91
C LYS A 554 2.92 25.97 -1.20
N GLY A 555 2.98 24.82 -0.52
CA GLY A 555 1.90 24.28 0.30
C GLY A 555 1.81 24.87 1.70
N ALA A 556 2.65 25.87 2.04
CA ALA A 556 2.58 26.53 3.34
C ALA A 556 1.41 27.50 3.43
N LYS A 557 0.51 27.28 4.39
CA LYS A 557 -0.68 28.11 4.64
C LYS A 557 -0.95 28.26 6.13
N LYS A 558 -1.73 29.29 6.48
CA LYS A 558 -2.21 29.51 7.85
C LYS A 558 -3.24 28.43 8.22
N GLY A 559 -3.05 27.85 9.39
CA GLY A 559 -4.04 26.96 10.01
C GLY A 559 -5.14 27.71 10.76
N PRO A 560 -6.10 27.01 11.37
CA PRO A 560 -7.19 27.61 12.14
C PRO A 560 -6.75 28.43 13.34
N ASP A 561 -5.54 28.14 13.88
CA ASP A 561 -4.92 28.88 14.99
C ASP A 561 -4.04 30.05 14.52
N GLY A 562 -4.08 30.40 13.25
CA GLY A 562 -3.30 31.48 12.65
C GLY A 562 -1.82 31.17 12.39
N ARG A 563 -1.32 30.02 12.80
CA ARG A 563 0.08 29.59 12.57
C ARG A 563 0.28 29.06 11.17
N MET A 564 1.52 29.15 10.66
CA MET A 564 1.89 28.60 9.37
C MET A 564 2.11 27.09 9.45
N TYR A 565 1.58 26.35 8.51
CA TYR A 565 1.73 24.90 8.39
C TYR A 565 2.06 24.53 6.95
N LEU A 566 2.92 23.55 6.77
CA LEU A 566 3.11 22.92 5.46
C LEU A 566 2.02 21.86 5.27
N ILE A 567 1.07 22.14 4.37
CA ILE A 567 -0.09 21.27 4.12
C ILE A 567 0.16 20.46 2.86
N PRO A 568 0.37 19.13 2.96
CA PRO A 568 0.70 18.31 1.77
C PRO A 568 -0.34 18.43 0.67
N GLY A 569 -1.65 18.44 1.02
CA GLY A 569 -2.74 18.57 0.05
C GLY A 569 -2.70 19.82 -0.82
N GLU A 570 -2.03 20.87 -0.35
CA GLU A 570 -1.86 22.17 -1.06
C GLU A 570 -0.60 22.23 -1.94
N ILE A 571 0.24 21.18 -1.92
CA ILE A 571 1.44 21.10 -2.74
C ILE A 571 1.04 20.72 -4.17
N PRO A 572 1.38 21.52 -5.19
CA PRO A 572 0.96 21.26 -6.57
C PRO A 572 1.57 19.98 -7.15
N ASP A 573 2.86 19.73 -6.89
CA ASP A 573 3.56 18.56 -7.40
C ASP A 573 3.17 17.30 -6.64
N LEU A 574 2.64 16.31 -7.35
CA LEU A 574 2.12 15.07 -6.77
C LEU A 574 3.21 14.26 -6.06
N LYS A 575 4.40 14.17 -6.65
CA LYS A 575 5.51 13.41 -6.08
C LYS A 575 6.02 14.02 -4.78
N ILE A 576 6.16 15.34 -4.75
CA ILE A 576 6.58 16.07 -3.55
C ILE A 576 5.49 16.04 -2.48
N ARG A 577 4.23 16.13 -2.86
CA ARG A 577 3.08 15.93 -1.96
C ARG A 577 3.15 14.57 -1.26
N GLU A 578 3.34 13.49 -2.02
CA GLU A 578 3.48 12.13 -1.48
C GLU A 578 4.69 12.00 -0.55
N ASN A 579 5.82 12.63 -0.88
CA ASN A 579 7.02 12.64 -0.05
C ASN A 579 6.78 13.36 1.29
N VAL A 580 6.07 14.50 1.28
CA VAL A 580 5.73 15.23 2.51
C VAL A 580 4.73 14.45 3.35
N PHE A 581 3.74 13.79 2.77
CA PHE A 581 2.86 12.86 3.51
C PHE A 581 3.66 11.73 4.15
N ALA A 582 4.57 11.09 3.40
CA ALA A 582 5.43 10.04 3.92
C ALA A 582 6.30 10.54 5.08
N LEU A 583 6.86 11.75 4.97
CA LEU A 583 7.63 12.40 6.04
C LEU A 583 6.77 12.56 7.31
N LEU A 584 5.61 13.19 7.20
CA LEU A 584 4.77 13.50 8.37
C LEU A 584 4.36 12.23 9.12
N VAL A 585 3.93 11.19 8.39
CA VAL A 585 3.49 9.92 9.00
C VAL A 585 4.67 9.15 9.58
N SER A 586 5.77 9.02 8.84
CA SER A 586 6.94 8.29 9.34
C SER A 586 7.53 8.96 10.58
N GLU A 587 7.57 10.29 10.62
CA GLU A 587 8.04 11.03 11.78
C GLU A 587 7.07 10.91 12.98
N ALA A 588 5.77 10.86 12.74
CA ALA A 588 4.79 10.57 13.78
C ALA A 588 4.96 9.14 14.33
N ASP A 589 5.15 8.14 13.44
CA ASP A 589 5.40 6.74 13.82
C ASP A 589 6.75 6.52 14.52
N ASN A 590 7.73 7.38 14.28
CA ASN A 590 9.00 7.36 15.00
C ASN A 590 8.88 8.01 16.39
N SER A 591 8.02 9.00 16.52
CA SER A 591 7.77 9.71 17.78
C SER A 591 6.86 8.92 18.73
N VAL A 592 5.88 8.22 18.18
CA VAL A 592 4.98 7.30 18.90
C VAL A 592 5.24 5.90 18.36
N PRO A 593 6.13 5.11 19.02
CA PRO A 593 6.69 3.90 18.44
C PRO A 593 5.63 2.92 17.92
N SER A 594 5.41 2.93 16.62
CA SER A 594 4.53 2.02 15.93
C SER A 594 5.34 1.15 14.96
N PRO A 595 5.16 -0.18 14.93
CA PRO A 595 5.94 -1.06 14.07
C PRO A 595 5.66 -0.78 12.59
N GLY A 596 6.70 -0.37 11.85
CA GLY A 596 6.68 -0.23 10.39
C GLY A 596 6.92 -1.57 9.68
N ALA A 597 7.03 -1.56 8.36
CA ALA A 597 7.32 -2.78 7.59
C ALA A 597 8.62 -3.44 8.01
N ARG A 598 9.63 -2.67 8.41
CA ARG A 598 10.92 -3.18 8.87
C ARG A 598 10.79 -4.00 10.15
N GLU A 599 10.14 -3.44 11.16
CA GLU A 599 9.92 -4.12 12.45
C GLU A 599 9.03 -5.35 12.26
N ARG A 600 7.99 -5.27 11.43
CA ARG A 600 7.14 -6.41 11.10
C ARG A 600 7.92 -7.50 10.36
N ALA A 601 8.83 -7.14 9.44
CA ALA A 601 9.68 -8.13 8.77
C ALA A 601 10.62 -8.87 9.75
N ILE A 602 11.16 -8.17 10.78
CA ILE A 602 11.94 -8.78 11.87
C ILE A 602 11.10 -9.80 12.65
N MET A 603 9.86 -9.42 13.00
CA MET A 603 8.99 -10.23 13.84
C MET A 603 8.40 -11.44 13.10
N ARG A 604 8.01 -11.25 11.84
CA ARG A 604 7.30 -12.28 11.05
C ARG A 604 8.24 -13.15 10.23
N ARG A 605 9.43 -12.66 9.91
CA ARG A 605 10.46 -13.34 9.10
C ARG A 605 9.94 -13.89 7.77
N GLY A 606 8.90 -13.29 7.20
CA GLY A 606 8.26 -13.72 5.96
C GLY A 606 7.29 -14.90 6.09
N TYR A 607 7.08 -15.45 7.30
CA TYR A 607 6.16 -16.56 7.48
C TYR A 607 4.69 -16.11 7.47
N ARG A 608 3.85 -16.89 6.78
CA ARG A 608 2.41 -16.64 6.65
C ARG A 608 1.63 -17.15 7.87
N PRO A 609 0.49 -16.54 8.23
CA PRO A 609 -0.42 -17.09 9.24
C PRO A 609 -1.00 -18.44 8.79
N GLY A 610 -1.27 -19.32 9.73
CA GLY A 610 -1.80 -20.66 9.46
C GLY A 610 -0.74 -21.66 9.01
N THR A 611 0.55 -21.35 9.14
CA THR A 611 1.65 -22.33 9.08
C THR A 611 2.21 -22.54 10.47
N ASP A 612 2.74 -23.75 10.77
CA ASP A 612 3.30 -24.06 12.09
C ASP A 612 4.39 -23.06 12.51
N ALA A 613 5.35 -22.79 11.61
CA ALA A 613 6.40 -21.81 11.83
C ALA A 613 5.85 -20.39 11.97
N GLY A 614 4.84 -20.03 11.18
CA GLY A 614 4.19 -18.73 11.22
C GLY A 614 3.47 -18.47 12.53
N GLU A 615 2.75 -19.46 13.05
CA GLU A 615 2.05 -19.35 14.33
C GLU A 615 3.03 -19.33 15.50
N ALA A 616 4.06 -20.22 15.49
CA ALA A 616 5.10 -20.23 16.52
C ALA A 616 5.84 -18.88 16.63
N ILE A 617 6.22 -18.30 15.50
CA ILE A 617 6.89 -16.98 15.48
C ILE A 617 5.97 -15.88 15.97
N ARG A 618 4.68 -15.88 15.61
CA ARG A 618 3.73 -14.87 16.08
C ARG A 618 3.52 -14.96 17.60
N PHE A 619 3.47 -16.14 18.18
CA PHE A 619 3.46 -16.32 19.64
C PHE A 619 4.74 -15.80 20.30
N LEU A 620 5.91 -16.13 19.74
CA LEU A 620 7.19 -15.71 20.29
C LEU A 620 7.35 -14.19 20.35
N PHE A 621 6.83 -13.48 19.33
CA PHE A 621 6.97 -12.03 19.19
C PHE A 621 5.74 -11.23 19.65
N GLN A 622 4.66 -11.87 20.11
CA GLN A 622 3.38 -11.24 20.44
C GLN A 622 3.49 -9.98 21.32
N PHE A 623 4.35 -10.01 22.35
CA PHE A 623 4.54 -8.88 23.28
C PHE A 623 5.89 -8.17 23.09
N LYS A 624 6.68 -8.56 22.10
CA LYS A 624 8.01 -7.99 21.84
C LYS A 624 8.00 -6.85 20.81
N SER A 625 6.85 -6.61 20.18
CA SER A 625 6.73 -5.60 19.13
C SER A 625 7.09 -4.20 19.60
N PHE A 626 6.61 -3.80 20.78
CA PHE A 626 6.96 -2.51 21.36
C PHE A 626 8.46 -2.41 21.63
N GLY A 627 9.07 -3.39 22.31
CA GLY A 627 10.51 -3.38 22.60
C GLY A 627 11.38 -3.33 21.36
N ILE A 628 11.03 -4.11 20.31
CA ILE A 628 11.73 -4.08 19.03
C ILE A 628 11.60 -2.70 18.38
N THR A 629 10.38 -2.16 18.34
CA THR A 629 10.13 -0.84 17.73
C THR A 629 10.85 0.26 18.50
N ALA A 630 10.83 0.22 19.82
CA ALA A 630 11.53 1.17 20.68
C ALA A 630 13.05 1.13 20.47
N LEU A 631 13.63 -0.06 20.36
CA LEU A 631 15.05 -0.23 20.07
C LEU A 631 15.40 0.23 18.63
N THR A 632 14.59 -0.09 17.64
CA THR A 632 14.89 0.25 16.25
C THR A 632 14.64 1.73 15.95
N LYS A 633 13.46 2.25 16.29
CA LYS A 633 13.04 3.62 16.00
C LYS A 633 13.54 4.64 17.03
N GLY A 634 13.63 4.28 18.30
CA GLY A 634 14.18 5.13 19.34
C GLY A 634 15.71 5.10 19.34
N VAL A 635 16.29 4.07 19.95
CA VAL A 635 17.74 3.97 20.15
C VAL A 635 18.51 3.87 18.82
N GLY A 636 18.08 2.99 17.93
CA GLY A 636 18.77 2.75 16.64
C GLY A 636 18.82 3.99 15.77
N ARG A 637 17.79 4.81 15.78
CA ARG A 637 17.75 6.06 15.04
C ARG A 637 18.78 7.07 15.55
N HIS A 638 18.93 7.20 16.86
CA HIS A 638 19.95 8.06 17.46
C HIS A 638 21.37 7.53 17.23
N MET A 639 21.57 6.21 17.30
CA MET A 639 22.89 5.61 17.05
C MET A 639 23.37 5.78 15.61
N TYR A 640 22.48 5.67 14.63
CA TYR A 640 22.87 5.53 13.22
C TYR A 640 22.30 6.64 12.31
N GLY A 641 21.31 7.39 12.74
CA GLY A 641 20.51 8.27 11.89
C GLY A 641 21.13 9.63 11.54
N TYR A 642 22.26 9.99 12.15
CA TYR A 642 22.89 11.32 11.94
C TYR A 642 23.83 11.38 10.71
N GLY A 643 23.92 10.31 9.92
CA GLY A 643 24.62 10.31 8.64
C GLY A 643 26.12 10.58 8.74
N ALA A 644 26.77 10.06 9.78
CA ALA A 644 28.21 10.21 9.98
C ALA A 644 29.00 9.52 8.87
N LYS A 645 29.97 10.23 8.27
CA LYS A 645 30.79 9.72 7.18
C LYS A 645 31.91 8.77 7.65
N THR A 646 32.30 8.88 8.94
CA THR A 646 33.35 8.03 9.53
C THR A 646 32.93 7.57 10.93
N LYS A 647 33.54 6.45 11.41
CA LYS A 647 33.36 5.99 12.81
C LYS A 647 33.74 7.05 13.84
N ARG A 648 34.72 7.89 13.54
CA ARG A 648 35.14 8.98 14.39
C ARG A 648 34.08 10.09 14.42
N GLU A 649 33.49 10.45 13.30
CA GLU A 649 32.35 11.36 13.24
C GLU A 649 31.12 10.79 13.94
N GLN A 650 30.87 9.49 13.81
CA GLN A 650 29.81 8.79 14.56
C GLN A 650 30.03 8.92 16.08
N LEU A 651 31.28 8.78 16.54
CA LEU A 651 31.63 8.92 17.94
C LEU A 651 31.54 10.38 18.41
N MET A 652 31.98 11.35 17.58
CA MET A 652 31.97 12.77 17.87
C MET A 652 30.58 13.41 17.76
N ARG A 653 29.78 13.04 16.80
CA ARG A 653 28.35 13.34 16.74
C ARG A 653 27.56 12.54 17.78
N GLY A 654 28.18 11.57 18.39
CA GLY A 654 27.69 10.72 19.46
C GLY A 654 27.30 11.48 20.74
N VAL A 655 27.69 12.74 20.91
CA VAL A 655 27.16 13.55 22.03
C VAL A 655 25.67 13.79 21.86
N GLY A 656 25.20 14.14 20.64
CA GLY A 656 23.76 14.28 20.34
C GLY A 656 23.05 12.93 20.33
N ALA A 657 23.70 11.89 19.79
CA ALA A 657 23.18 10.52 19.79
C ALA A 657 23.07 9.97 21.22
N ASN A 658 24.11 10.16 22.04
CA ASN A 658 24.10 9.73 23.45
C ASN A 658 23.03 10.49 24.25
N MET A 659 22.89 11.79 24.04
CA MET A 659 21.83 12.58 24.67
C MET A 659 20.43 12.05 24.28
N GLY A 660 20.19 11.70 23.02
CA GLY A 660 18.92 11.12 22.58
C GLY A 660 18.66 9.75 23.20
N ILE A 661 19.68 8.88 23.28
CA ILE A 661 19.59 7.56 23.91
C ILE A 661 19.36 7.70 25.41
N ILE A 662 20.14 8.52 26.09
CA ILE A 662 20.00 8.81 27.54
C ILE A 662 18.61 9.38 27.80
N ASN A 663 18.17 10.35 27.02
CA ASN A 663 16.84 10.95 27.15
C ASN A 663 15.72 9.90 26.99
N THR A 664 15.87 8.98 26.02
CA THR A 664 14.89 7.90 25.83
C THR A 664 14.87 6.96 27.04
N ILE A 665 16.03 6.51 27.51
CA ILE A 665 16.13 5.54 28.62
C ILE A 665 15.70 6.20 29.94
N VAL A 666 16.28 7.33 30.28
CA VAL A 666 15.97 8.03 31.54
C VAL A 666 14.53 8.51 31.55
N GLY A 667 14.07 9.12 30.44
CA GLY A 667 12.71 9.62 30.34
C GLY A 667 11.66 8.51 30.46
N THR A 668 11.87 7.37 29.81
CA THR A 668 10.94 6.23 29.93
C THR A 668 10.96 5.61 31.33
N THR A 669 12.15 5.55 31.98
CA THR A 669 12.28 5.02 33.34
C THR A 669 11.61 5.94 34.36
N VAL A 670 11.87 7.25 34.27
CA VAL A 670 11.27 8.24 35.19
C VAL A 670 9.77 8.29 35.03
N LEU A 671 9.25 8.38 33.79
CA LEU A 671 7.81 8.38 33.55
C LEU A 671 7.16 7.06 33.98
N GLY A 672 7.81 5.91 33.73
CA GLY A 672 7.33 4.62 34.19
C GLY A 672 7.28 4.51 35.72
N TYR A 673 8.28 5.05 36.42
CA TYR A 673 8.32 5.12 37.88
C TYR A 673 7.18 5.98 38.44
N PHE A 674 7.01 7.21 37.92
CA PHE A 674 5.92 8.07 38.36
C PHE A 674 4.55 7.43 38.17
N VAL A 675 4.34 6.76 37.05
CA VAL A 675 3.05 6.11 36.73
C VAL A 675 2.80 4.89 37.62
N MET A 676 3.84 4.16 38.08
CA MET A 676 3.67 3.05 39.01
C MET A 676 3.41 3.49 40.46
N GLN A 677 3.60 4.75 40.78
CA GLN A 677 3.33 5.31 42.11
C GLN A 677 1.88 5.81 42.29
N PHE A 678 1.13 5.96 41.17
CA PHE A 678 -0.29 6.29 41.15
C PHE A 678 -1.14 5.07 40.77
#